data_8014c2e9a47f9d81c7500521e46962b1
#
_entry.id   8014c2e9a47f9d81c7500521e46962b1
#
_cell.length_a   1.000
_cell.length_b   1.000
_cell.length_c   1.000
_cell.angle_alpha   90.00
_cell.angle_beta   90.00
_cell.angle_gamma   90.00
#
_symmetry.space_group_name_H-M   'P 1'
#
loop_
_entity.id
_entity.type
_entity.pdbx_description
1 polymer ?
#
loop_
_entity_poly.entity_id
_entity_poly.type
_entity_poly.pdbx_seq_one_letter_code
_entity_poly.pdbx_strand_id
1 'polypeptide(L)'
;MNKRTKYTSGKRTMVWMTGMLLSAQVFAQDLTVKGHVKDETGEPVIGANILIKGTTEGTISDLDGNFILPGVNPGDTLVISFVGYQPQEIPAAPTLQILLKEDSELLNEVVVIGYGSVKKNDATGSVTALKPDELSKGITTNAQDMLAGKIAGVSVISNDGTPGGGAQIRIRGGSSLNASNDPLIVIDGLAIDNSGIKGMSNGLSMVNPEDIETFTVLKDASATAIYGSRASNGVIIITTKKGKSGQAPKVSYSGSVSVSTTQKRYDVLGGDAYREYASQLWGNSLPATLGTADTDWQDEIFRTAVSTDHHVSINGGFKNLPYRLSLGYSNNNGIIQTSNFQRFTTSLNLAPSFFDDHLKVNLTAKYMNGKNRYANGDALGAALSMDPTRPVYGEGDMYNSFGGYYQNAQATSDFADPDWRYTSNKNTAQNPVAALYQKDDRANSNDFTGNLEVDYKFHFLPDLRLHTSIGGEYAEGTQTTLFSPYSFAYNYYGNTSATSEYKYNLSYNVYGQYIKTLGDHTIDIMAGGEEQHFHRNGFTVGNGVDSYTGEIHDAVLKEQTAYATRNTLVSYFGRLNYSLLDRYLLTFTMRWDGSSRFADGNRWGTFPSLALGWKLKEEKFLKDVHALSDLKLRLGWGITGQQDISSDFAYMPLYIVSDDYAQYPFGNEYYHTSRPNAFNTNLKWEETTTYNAGLDFGFLNGRISGSFDGYYRNTDDLLNSVKIPVGTNFNAQMLQNIGSLKNYGVEFSINATPVVTRDFSWELTYNFTWNHNEITKLTGGNDTDYYVETGDKISRGNNTKVQVNKVGYPANSFYVYQQVYDENDKPIENEFVDRNGDGIINSSDKYIYQKPAADFLMGLTSKMTWKAWDFSFSLRSSLNNYVYYDFLAGKANSSTSGLFSNMAYTNTTPEAIELGFTGKGDYYMSDYFVRNASFLRCDNITLGYSFKNVLKGQTYNGFNGRIYATCQNPFIISGYEGLDPEVKSGIDSNPYPRAVTFLLGVSLQF
;
A
#
# COMPACT_ATOMS: atom_id res chain seq x y z
N MET A 1 -24.20 -50.22 47.96
CA MET A 1 -23.66 -50.55 49.27
C MET A 1 -23.32 -49.23 49.92
N ASN A 2 -24.21 -48.67 50.77
CA ASN A 2 -24.22 -48.72 52.28
C ASN A 2 -22.88 -48.29 52.83
N LYS A 3 -22.79 -47.30 53.74
CA LYS A 3 -23.55 -46.79 54.86
C LYS A 3 -23.05 -45.35 55.22
N ARG A 4 -23.82 -44.36 55.59
CA ARG A 4 -24.42 -43.96 56.88
C ARG A 4 -23.42 -44.16 58.05
N THR A 5 -23.18 -43.17 58.88
CA THR A 5 -23.99 -42.53 59.96
C THR A 5 -23.07 -41.57 60.71
N LYS A 6 -23.40 -40.56 61.35
CA LYS A 6 -24.34 -39.93 62.30
C LYS A 6 -23.62 -39.05 63.30
N TYR A 7 -24.15 -37.93 63.64
CA TYR A 7 -24.45 -37.20 64.85
C TYR A 7 -23.57 -37.33 66.13
N THR A 8 -23.32 -36.17 66.77
CA THR A 8 -23.85 -35.68 68.07
C THR A 8 -23.25 -34.28 68.37
N SER A 9 -23.96 -33.21 68.63
CA SER A 9 -24.70 -32.71 69.73
C SER A 9 -23.90 -32.51 71.06
N GLY A 10 -23.79 -31.26 71.47
CA GLY A 10 -23.36 -30.84 72.78
C GLY A 10 -23.66 -29.41 73.13
N LYS A 11 -24.60 -29.26 74.06
CA LYS A 11 -25.29 -28.05 74.53
C LYS A 11 -24.55 -27.26 75.61
N ARG A 12 -24.84 -25.92 75.70
CA ARG A 12 -24.98 -25.10 76.95
C ARG A 12 -23.69 -24.55 77.56
N THR A 13 -23.55 -23.21 77.77
CA THR A 13 -24.22 -22.52 78.88
C THR A 13 -24.17 -21.01 78.73
N MET A 14 -25.22 -20.35 79.10
CA MET A 14 -25.59 -18.91 79.12
C MET A 14 -25.04 -18.27 80.38
N VAL A 15 -24.43 -17.06 80.28
CA VAL A 15 -24.38 -16.12 81.41
C VAL A 15 -24.56 -14.68 80.88
N TRP A 16 -25.51 -14.02 81.49
CA TRP A 16 -25.89 -12.63 81.33
C TRP A 16 -24.89 -11.67 81.91
N MET A 17 -24.57 -10.57 81.21
CA MET A 17 -24.31 -9.28 81.85
C MET A 17 -24.73 -8.11 80.96
N THR A 18 -25.70 -7.36 81.49
CA THR A 18 -26.26 -6.14 80.96
C THR A 18 -25.27 -4.99 80.98
N GLY A 19 -25.03 -4.30 79.93
CA GLY A 19 -24.32 -3.01 79.90
C GLY A 19 -24.87 -2.15 78.82
N MET A 20 -25.48 -1.01 79.14
CA MET A 20 -26.00 0.03 78.27
C MET A 20 -25.01 0.43 77.23
N LEU A 21 -25.39 0.30 75.95
CA LEU A 21 -24.75 0.95 74.84
C LEU A 21 -25.62 2.09 74.36
N LEU A 22 -25.16 3.33 74.58
CA LEU A 22 -25.57 4.47 73.83
C LEU A 22 -25.20 4.22 72.35
N SER A 23 -26.20 4.10 71.51
CA SER A 23 -26.07 4.17 70.07
C SER A 23 -25.74 5.61 69.66
N ALA A 24 -24.44 5.90 69.51
CA ALA A 24 -24.04 7.07 68.74
C ALA A 24 -24.27 6.73 67.26
N GLN A 25 -25.41 7.16 66.66
CA GLN A 25 -25.52 7.28 65.23
C GLN A 25 -24.58 8.38 64.79
N VAL A 26 -23.42 7.97 64.25
CA VAL A 26 -22.55 8.86 63.46
C VAL A 26 -23.34 9.12 62.16
N PHE A 27 -24.05 10.24 62.10
CA PHE A 27 -24.43 10.82 60.82
C PHE A 27 -23.12 11.07 60.06
N ALA A 28 -22.83 10.34 59.02
CA ALA A 28 -21.87 10.75 58.04
C ALA A 28 -22.39 12.07 57.47
N GLN A 29 -21.78 13.17 57.85
CA GLN A 29 -22.03 14.47 57.22
C GLN A 29 -21.40 14.39 55.83
N ASP A 30 -22.24 14.42 54.77
CA ASP A 30 -21.83 14.58 53.43
C ASP A 30 -20.96 15.82 53.33
N LEU A 31 -19.71 15.64 52.86
CA LEU A 31 -18.79 16.72 52.68
C LEU A 31 -19.13 17.47 51.42
N THR A 32 -19.25 18.79 51.49
CA THR A 32 -19.28 19.62 50.28
C THR A 32 -17.88 20.14 50.05
N VAL A 33 -17.23 19.60 48.99
CA VAL A 33 -15.89 20.01 48.57
C VAL A 33 -16.00 21.24 47.69
N LYS A 34 -15.24 22.28 48.07
CA LYS A 34 -15.04 23.48 47.24
C LYS A 34 -13.60 23.55 46.82
N GLY A 35 -13.31 24.02 45.62
CA GLY A 35 -11.92 24.16 45.19
C GLY A 35 -11.76 25.07 44.00
N HIS A 36 -10.56 25.30 43.66
CA HIS A 36 -10.09 26.10 42.55
C HIS A 36 -9.07 25.31 41.72
N VAL A 37 -9.27 25.22 40.41
CA VAL A 37 -8.42 24.51 39.45
C VAL A 37 -7.65 25.55 38.64
N LYS A 38 -6.31 25.49 38.70
CA LYS A 38 -5.38 26.32 37.92
C LYS A 38 -4.44 25.44 37.12
N ASP A 39 -3.82 26.03 36.12
CA ASP A 39 -2.66 25.46 35.43
C ASP A 39 -1.32 25.91 36.06
N GLU A 40 -0.21 25.42 35.50
CA GLU A 40 1.15 25.75 36.00
C GLU A 40 1.51 27.23 35.77
N THR A 41 0.80 27.95 34.91
CA THR A 41 0.98 29.41 34.70
C THR A 41 0.17 30.22 35.70
N GLY A 42 -0.70 29.60 36.48
CA GLY A 42 -1.59 30.22 37.46
C GLY A 42 -2.93 30.70 36.85
N GLU A 43 -3.20 30.42 35.59
CA GLU A 43 -4.48 30.72 34.97
C GLU A 43 -5.57 29.71 35.36
N PRO A 44 -6.86 30.14 35.52
CA PRO A 44 -7.95 29.26 35.89
C PRO A 44 -8.28 28.29 34.77
N VAL A 45 -8.35 26.99 35.05
CA VAL A 45 -8.79 25.98 34.10
C VAL A 45 -10.32 25.88 34.12
N ILE A 46 -10.95 26.41 33.08
CA ILE A 46 -12.40 26.50 32.91
C ILE A 46 -12.95 25.17 32.38
N GLY A 47 -13.97 24.60 33.04
CA GLY A 47 -14.60 23.37 32.55
C GLY A 47 -13.86 22.09 32.90
N ALA A 48 -12.88 22.14 33.80
CA ALA A 48 -12.26 20.93 34.33
C ALA A 48 -13.32 20.02 34.98
N ASN A 49 -13.27 18.73 34.67
CA ASN A 49 -14.21 17.75 35.18
C ASN A 49 -13.70 17.20 36.53
N ILE A 50 -14.49 17.29 37.56
CA ILE A 50 -14.20 16.83 38.93
C ILE A 50 -15.18 15.71 39.26
N LEU A 51 -14.74 14.44 39.31
CA LEU A 51 -15.56 13.25 39.55
C LEU A 51 -15.13 12.56 40.85
N ILE A 52 -16.07 11.97 41.56
CA ILE A 52 -15.76 11.03 42.66
C ILE A 52 -15.32 9.72 42.02
N LYS A 53 -14.15 9.24 42.36
CA LYS A 53 -13.54 8.02 41.78
C LYS A 53 -14.46 6.81 41.92
N GLY A 54 -14.74 6.15 40.78
CA GLY A 54 -15.63 4.99 40.75
C GLY A 54 -17.12 5.29 40.70
N THR A 55 -17.50 6.54 40.62
CA THR A 55 -18.92 6.98 40.49
C THR A 55 -19.11 7.83 39.23
N THR A 56 -20.36 8.16 38.93
CA THR A 56 -20.73 9.14 37.89
C THR A 56 -21.08 10.52 38.46
N GLU A 57 -20.92 10.71 39.77
CA GLU A 57 -21.20 11.97 40.46
C GLU A 57 -20.00 12.91 40.40
N GLY A 58 -20.23 14.14 39.94
CA GLY A 58 -19.20 15.13 39.78
C GLY A 58 -19.74 16.51 39.41
N THR A 59 -18.79 17.44 39.23
CA THR A 59 -19.03 18.82 38.84
C THR A 59 -17.99 19.29 37.86
N ILE A 60 -18.15 20.50 37.32
CA ILE A 60 -17.15 21.15 36.45
C ILE A 60 -16.74 22.49 37.06
N SER A 61 -15.50 22.92 36.80
CA SER A 61 -15.02 24.26 37.21
C SER A 61 -15.67 25.38 36.38
N ASP A 62 -15.97 26.49 37.01
CA ASP A 62 -16.56 27.70 36.42
C ASP A 62 -15.53 28.56 35.65
N LEU A 63 -15.95 29.75 35.19
CA LEU A 63 -15.12 30.69 34.43
C LEU A 63 -13.88 31.20 35.19
N ASP A 64 -13.97 31.18 36.54
CA ASP A 64 -12.86 31.57 37.43
C ASP A 64 -12.08 30.33 37.94
N GLY A 65 -12.37 29.12 37.40
CA GLY A 65 -11.73 27.86 37.82
C GLY A 65 -12.29 27.29 39.15
N ASN A 66 -13.32 27.87 39.75
CA ASN A 66 -13.88 27.38 41.01
C ASN A 66 -14.86 26.23 40.75
N PHE A 67 -14.95 25.31 41.73
CA PHE A 67 -15.97 24.27 41.71
C PHE A 67 -16.58 24.02 43.08
N ILE A 68 -17.78 23.48 43.10
CA ILE A 68 -18.47 23.02 44.30
C ILE A 68 -19.05 21.64 44.01
N LEU A 69 -18.64 20.63 44.80
CA LEU A 69 -19.10 19.24 44.69
C LEU A 69 -19.75 18.82 46.02
N PRO A 70 -21.05 18.78 46.14
CA PRO A 70 -21.78 18.27 47.32
C PRO A 70 -21.83 16.72 47.28
N GLY A 71 -22.13 16.10 48.44
CA GLY A 71 -22.38 14.66 48.51
C GLY A 71 -21.13 13.78 48.50
N VAL A 72 -19.99 14.33 48.87
CA VAL A 72 -18.70 13.58 48.90
C VAL A 72 -18.54 12.96 50.30
N ASN A 73 -18.19 11.67 50.41
CA ASN A 73 -17.91 11.04 51.68
C ASN A 73 -16.48 11.33 52.16
N PRO A 74 -16.26 11.48 53.48
CA PRO A 74 -14.90 11.54 54.01
C PRO A 74 -14.10 10.28 53.64
N GLY A 75 -13.01 10.48 52.92
CA GLY A 75 -12.14 9.38 52.42
C GLY A 75 -12.30 9.07 50.91
N ASP A 76 -13.28 9.68 50.22
CA ASP A 76 -13.37 9.58 48.78
C ASP A 76 -12.13 10.22 48.09
N THR A 77 -11.81 9.73 46.89
CA THR A 77 -10.79 10.30 46.03
C THR A 77 -11.50 11.00 44.86
N LEU A 78 -11.11 12.23 44.56
CA LEU A 78 -11.58 12.95 43.39
C LEU A 78 -10.65 12.75 42.23
N VAL A 79 -11.20 12.52 41.04
CA VAL A 79 -10.47 12.46 39.76
C VAL A 79 -10.75 13.77 39.04
N ILE A 80 -9.72 14.58 38.87
CA ILE A 80 -9.80 15.85 38.15
C ILE A 80 -9.17 15.68 36.79
N SER A 81 -9.90 16.01 35.72
CA SER A 81 -9.45 15.87 34.33
C SER A 81 -9.93 17.02 33.47
N PHE A 82 -9.08 17.46 32.56
CA PHE A 82 -9.42 18.43 31.51
C PHE A 82 -8.62 18.12 30.24
N VAL A 83 -9.19 18.47 29.09
CA VAL A 83 -8.53 18.22 27.79
C VAL A 83 -7.25 19.05 27.71
N GLY A 84 -6.10 18.38 27.49
CA GLY A 84 -4.79 19.02 27.45
C GLY A 84 -4.07 19.05 28.81
N TYR A 85 -4.60 18.40 29.84
CA TYR A 85 -3.99 18.30 31.16
C TYR A 85 -3.96 16.88 31.69
N GLN A 86 -2.93 16.52 32.48
CA GLN A 86 -2.81 15.22 33.11
C GLN A 86 -3.90 15.02 34.18
N PRO A 87 -4.67 13.92 34.12
CA PRO A 87 -5.64 13.63 35.17
C PRO A 87 -4.94 13.49 36.53
N GLN A 88 -5.49 14.10 37.57
CA GLN A 88 -5.00 13.99 38.94
C GLN A 88 -6.02 13.30 39.82
N GLU A 89 -5.54 12.46 40.72
CA GLU A 89 -6.33 11.86 41.80
C GLU A 89 -5.94 12.53 43.11
N ILE A 90 -6.91 13.16 43.79
CA ILE A 90 -6.69 13.90 45.03
C ILE A 90 -7.69 13.44 46.08
N PRO A 91 -7.27 13.12 47.30
CA PRO A 91 -8.21 12.83 48.42
C PRO A 91 -9.15 14.01 48.65
N ALA A 92 -10.42 13.74 48.89
CA ALA A 92 -11.42 14.75 49.14
C ALA A 92 -11.13 15.52 50.43
N ALA A 93 -11.12 16.85 50.34
CA ALA A 93 -10.96 17.76 51.45
C ALA A 93 -11.96 18.95 51.32
N PRO A 94 -12.35 19.60 52.41
CA PRO A 94 -13.38 20.68 52.37
C PRO A 94 -13.03 21.83 51.42
N THR A 95 -11.74 22.09 51.22
CA THR A 95 -11.23 23.09 50.28
C THR A 95 -9.97 22.54 49.57
N LEU A 96 -9.96 22.61 48.26
CA LEU A 96 -8.88 22.12 47.42
C LEU A 96 -8.36 23.21 46.50
N GLN A 97 -7.03 23.31 46.42
CA GLN A 97 -6.30 24.07 45.38
C GLN A 97 -5.68 23.05 44.44
N ILE A 98 -6.12 23.00 43.22
CA ILE A 98 -5.71 21.98 42.26
C ILE A 98 -4.89 22.67 41.20
N LEU A 99 -3.65 22.20 41.04
CA LEU A 99 -2.74 22.63 39.97
C LEU A 99 -2.71 21.50 38.92
N LEU A 100 -3.39 21.68 37.80
CA LEU A 100 -3.30 20.75 36.69
C LEU A 100 -2.03 20.99 35.88
N LYS A 101 -1.29 19.94 35.68
CA LYS A 101 -0.13 19.93 34.77
C LYS A 101 -0.60 19.72 33.37
N GLU A 102 -0.08 20.51 32.44
CA GLU A 102 -0.34 20.31 31.02
C GLU A 102 0.00 18.87 30.63
N ASP A 103 -0.91 18.24 29.90
CA ASP A 103 -0.66 16.93 29.34
C ASP A 103 0.19 17.09 28.10
N SER A 104 1.49 16.92 28.27
CA SER A 104 2.44 16.90 27.17
C SER A 104 2.40 15.59 26.37
N GLU A 105 1.24 14.87 26.35
CA GLU A 105 1.15 13.62 25.54
C GLU A 105 1.44 13.86 24.06
N LEU A 106 1.18 15.03 23.50
CA LEU A 106 1.66 15.40 22.16
C LEU A 106 3.21 15.44 22.06
N LEU A 107 3.92 15.65 23.19
CA LEU A 107 5.39 15.62 23.25
C LEU A 107 5.95 14.24 23.57
N ASN A 108 5.12 13.29 24.02
CA ASN A 108 5.52 11.94 24.40
C ASN A 108 5.09 10.86 23.37
N GLU A 109 4.71 11.24 22.15
CA GLU A 109 4.43 10.26 21.11
C GLU A 109 5.66 9.38 20.87
N VAL A 110 5.51 8.07 21.13
CA VAL A 110 6.56 7.08 20.93
C VAL A 110 6.46 6.54 19.52
N VAL A 111 7.56 6.62 18.79
CA VAL A 111 7.67 6.07 17.44
C VAL A 111 8.58 4.84 17.46
N VAL A 112 8.18 3.82 16.73
CA VAL A 112 9.00 2.61 16.53
C VAL A 112 10.08 2.93 15.50
N ILE A 113 11.34 2.72 15.88
CA ILE A 113 12.52 2.91 15.02
C ILE A 113 13.36 1.64 15.04
N GLY A 114 13.21 0.80 14.04
CA GLY A 114 13.96 -0.45 13.96
C GLY A 114 13.75 -1.33 15.21
N TYR A 115 14.83 -1.80 15.79
CA TYR A 115 14.81 -2.62 17.02
C TYR A 115 14.66 -1.75 18.26
N GLY A 116 13.49 -1.10 18.43
CA GLY A 116 13.19 -0.27 19.59
C GLY A 116 12.21 0.85 19.29
N SER A 117 11.93 1.62 20.32
CA SER A 117 11.05 2.79 20.22
C SER A 117 11.71 3.98 20.91
N VAL A 118 11.51 5.17 20.34
CA VAL A 118 11.99 6.44 20.90
C VAL A 118 10.83 7.41 20.96
N LYS A 119 10.96 8.42 21.84
CA LYS A 119 10.05 9.55 21.76
C LYS A 119 10.23 10.26 20.42
N LYS A 120 9.15 10.69 19.79
CA LYS A 120 9.20 11.41 18.49
C LYS A 120 10.15 12.60 18.53
N ASN A 121 10.17 13.34 19.63
CA ASN A 121 11.08 14.48 19.83
C ASN A 121 12.56 14.08 19.95
N ASP A 122 12.86 12.82 20.28
CA ASP A 122 14.23 12.33 20.39
C ASP A 122 14.70 11.64 19.10
N ALA A 123 13.80 11.44 18.13
CA ALA A 123 14.16 10.90 16.84
C ALA A 123 15.08 11.87 16.08
N THR A 124 16.23 11.38 15.65
CA THR A 124 17.22 12.16 14.87
C THR A 124 16.99 12.07 13.37
N GLY A 125 16.29 11.03 12.89
CA GLY A 125 15.97 10.83 11.48
C GLY A 125 14.60 11.37 11.08
N SER A 126 14.31 11.37 9.76
CA SER A 126 13.00 11.74 9.21
C SER A 126 12.01 10.59 9.38
N VAL A 127 11.17 10.68 10.41
CA VAL A 127 10.19 9.67 10.80
C VAL A 127 8.81 10.30 10.85
N THR A 128 7.85 9.67 10.18
CA THR A 128 6.44 10.07 10.21
C THR A 128 5.59 8.91 10.73
N ALA A 129 4.83 9.14 11.79
CA ALA A 129 3.86 8.18 12.32
C ALA A 129 2.44 8.69 12.06
N LEU A 130 1.56 7.81 11.60
CA LEU A 130 0.14 8.07 11.37
C LEU A 130 -0.70 7.12 12.23
N LYS A 131 -1.74 7.66 12.85
CA LYS A 131 -2.74 6.91 13.61
C LYS A 131 -3.95 6.57 12.71
N PRO A 132 -4.79 5.57 13.07
CA PRO A 132 -5.96 5.17 12.28
C PRO A 132 -6.94 6.31 11.98
N ASP A 133 -7.05 7.30 12.88
CA ASP A 133 -7.94 8.45 12.68
C ASP A 133 -7.46 9.44 11.61
N GLU A 134 -6.19 9.39 11.25
CA GLU A 134 -5.54 10.21 10.22
C GLU A 134 -5.54 9.52 8.85
N LEU A 135 -5.82 8.21 8.83
CA LEU A 135 -5.82 7.38 7.64
C LEU A 135 -7.11 7.55 6.83
N SER A 136 -7.03 7.23 5.54
CA SER A 136 -8.20 7.21 4.67
C SER A 136 -9.17 6.11 5.11
N LYS A 137 -10.44 6.46 5.34
CA LYS A 137 -11.50 5.54 5.74
C LYS A 137 -12.37 5.19 4.53
N GLY A 138 -12.67 3.92 4.35
CA GLY A 138 -13.48 3.41 3.25
C GLY A 138 -13.35 1.89 3.14
N ILE A 139 -13.80 1.29 2.04
CA ILE A 139 -13.43 -0.09 1.73
C ILE A 139 -11.95 -0.08 1.32
N THR A 140 -11.09 -0.35 2.27
CA THR A 140 -9.68 -0.56 2.02
C THR A 140 -9.43 -2.06 2.04
N THR A 141 -9.38 -2.65 0.87
CA THR A 141 -8.97 -4.05 0.73
C THR A 141 -7.49 -4.22 1.03
N ASN A 142 -6.73 -3.13 0.90
CA ASN A 142 -5.30 -3.11 1.11
C ASN A 142 -4.91 -1.93 2.02
N ALA A 143 -4.11 -2.20 3.04
CA ALA A 143 -3.61 -1.18 3.97
C ALA A 143 -2.76 -0.09 3.28
N GLN A 144 -2.22 -0.35 2.09
CA GLN A 144 -1.44 0.61 1.30
C GLN A 144 -2.26 1.83 0.88
N ASP A 145 -3.51 1.62 0.47
CA ASP A 145 -4.38 2.69 -0.02
C ASP A 145 -4.70 3.73 1.08
N MET A 146 -4.60 3.31 2.35
CA MET A 146 -4.79 4.21 3.48
C MET A 146 -3.72 5.30 3.58
N LEU A 147 -2.53 5.07 3.00
CA LEU A 147 -1.39 5.99 3.04
C LEU A 147 -1.40 7.04 1.92
N ALA A 148 -2.25 6.86 0.89
CA ALA A 148 -2.27 7.74 -0.29
C ALA A 148 -2.52 9.20 0.11
N GLY A 149 -1.60 10.11 -0.26
CA GLY A 149 -1.68 11.53 0.03
C GLY A 149 -1.55 11.93 1.51
N LYS A 150 -1.15 11.00 2.40
CA LYS A 150 -1.08 11.26 3.85
C LYS A 150 0.30 11.65 4.36
N ILE A 151 1.35 11.31 3.64
CA ILE A 151 2.74 11.49 4.09
C ILE A 151 3.53 12.19 2.99
N ALA A 152 4.20 13.30 3.36
CA ALA A 152 5.15 13.96 2.46
C ALA A 152 6.32 13.02 2.12
N GLY A 153 6.72 12.99 0.85
CA GLY A 153 7.78 12.11 0.34
C GLY A 153 7.31 10.69 -0.01
N VAL A 154 6.02 10.36 0.19
CA VAL A 154 5.46 9.04 -0.12
C VAL A 154 4.45 9.16 -1.25
N SER A 155 4.72 8.46 -2.34
CA SER A 155 3.79 8.27 -3.46
C SER A 155 3.17 6.89 -3.36
N VAL A 156 1.84 6.82 -3.43
CA VAL A 156 1.08 5.57 -3.47
C VAL A 156 0.20 5.61 -4.70
N ILE A 157 0.45 4.71 -5.63
CA ILE A 157 -0.29 4.58 -6.88
C ILE A 157 -0.96 3.21 -6.86
N SER A 158 -2.28 3.16 -6.75
CA SER A 158 -3.02 1.91 -6.90
C SER A 158 -2.84 1.37 -8.31
N ASN A 159 -2.65 0.06 -8.46
CA ASN A 159 -2.42 -0.55 -9.77
C ASN A 159 -3.58 -0.28 -10.73
N ASP A 160 -4.81 -0.47 -10.24
CA ASP A 160 -6.08 -0.23 -10.96
C ASP A 160 -7.26 -0.33 -9.98
N GLY A 161 -8.50 -0.42 -10.49
CA GLY A 161 -9.72 -0.60 -9.69
C GLY A 161 -10.07 -2.05 -9.34
N THR A 162 -9.20 -3.02 -9.62
CA THR A 162 -9.47 -4.45 -9.37
C THR A 162 -9.64 -4.76 -7.89
N PRO A 163 -10.69 -5.49 -7.46
CA PRO A 163 -10.85 -5.93 -6.08
C PRO A 163 -9.64 -6.76 -5.61
N GLY A 164 -9.05 -6.39 -4.48
CA GLY A 164 -7.84 -7.05 -3.96
C GLY A 164 -6.55 -6.69 -4.69
N GLY A 165 -6.60 -5.73 -5.62
CA GLY A 165 -5.43 -5.16 -6.29
C GLY A 165 -4.47 -4.53 -5.29
N GLY A 166 -3.17 -4.53 -5.61
CA GLY A 166 -2.13 -3.88 -4.82
C GLY A 166 -1.93 -2.43 -5.23
N ALA A 167 -1.10 -1.73 -4.46
CA ALA A 167 -0.59 -0.42 -4.84
C ALA A 167 0.94 -0.43 -4.89
N GLN A 168 1.50 0.42 -5.72
CA GLN A 168 2.93 0.71 -5.73
C GLN A 168 3.22 1.82 -4.73
N ILE A 169 4.16 1.60 -3.83
CA ILE A 169 4.63 2.63 -2.90
C ILE A 169 6.04 3.04 -3.29
N ARG A 170 6.29 4.34 -3.31
CA ARG A 170 7.63 4.92 -3.51
C ARG A 170 7.90 5.96 -2.45
N ILE A 171 9.09 5.91 -1.86
CA ILE A 171 9.54 6.87 -0.85
C ILE A 171 10.71 7.65 -1.46
N ARG A 172 10.54 8.96 -1.68
CA ARG A 172 11.56 9.86 -2.26
C ARG A 172 12.03 9.40 -3.66
N GLY A 173 11.11 8.87 -4.48
CA GLY A 173 11.38 8.34 -5.81
C GLY A 173 11.96 6.92 -5.82
N GLY A 174 12.38 6.44 -7.00
CA GLY A 174 13.07 5.16 -7.17
C GLY A 174 14.57 5.32 -7.02
N SER A 175 15.26 4.36 -6.43
CA SER A 175 16.72 4.35 -6.27
C SER A 175 17.43 3.39 -7.20
N SER A 176 16.72 2.54 -7.94
CA SER A 176 17.28 1.57 -8.87
C SER A 176 16.56 1.56 -10.21
N LEU A 177 17.25 1.11 -11.27
CA LEU A 177 16.69 0.91 -12.60
C LEU A 177 16.20 -0.52 -12.82
N ASN A 178 16.80 -1.51 -12.17
CA ASN A 178 16.49 -2.95 -12.37
C ASN A 178 16.22 -3.72 -11.06
N ALA A 179 16.70 -3.23 -9.91
CA ALA A 179 16.34 -3.81 -8.62
C ALA A 179 14.99 -3.25 -8.11
N SER A 180 14.44 -3.87 -7.08
CA SER A 180 13.18 -3.43 -6.45
C SER A 180 13.29 -1.98 -5.93
N ASN A 181 12.27 -1.19 -6.19
CA ASN A 181 12.10 0.16 -5.64
C ASN A 181 11.03 0.23 -4.54
N ASP A 182 10.50 -0.92 -4.09
CA ASP A 182 9.50 -0.97 -3.04
C ASP A 182 10.14 -0.81 -1.65
N PRO A 183 9.50 -0.08 -0.73
CA PRO A 183 9.98 0.03 0.64
C PRO A 183 9.87 -1.31 1.37
N LEU A 184 10.75 -1.53 2.36
CA LEU A 184 10.62 -2.65 3.26
C LEU A 184 9.36 -2.52 4.11
N ILE A 185 8.60 -3.59 4.24
CA ILE A 185 7.42 -3.65 5.10
C ILE A 185 7.74 -4.48 6.33
N VAL A 186 7.47 -3.91 7.51
CA VAL A 186 7.66 -4.56 8.81
C VAL A 186 6.32 -4.58 9.53
N ILE A 187 5.84 -5.77 9.93
CA ILE A 187 4.57 -5.94 10.64
C ILE A 187 4.87 -6.52 12.02
N ASP A 188 4.55 -5.79 13.08
CA ASP A 188 4.78 -6.18 14.48
C ASP A 188 6.20 -6.75 14.72
N GLY A 189 7.23 -6.07 14.17
CA GLY A 189 8.64 -6.44 14.32
C GLY A 189 9.17 -7.43 13.28
N LEU A 190 8.32 -8.09 12.50
CA LEU A 190 8.73 -9.02 11.45
C LEU A 190 8.84 -8.30 10.09
N ALA A 191 10.02 -8.35 9.49
CA ALA A 191 10.26 -7.88 8.12
C ALA A 191 9.75 -8.92 7.11
N ILE A 192 8.66 -8.61 6.41
CA ILE A 192 8.01 -9.54 5.46
C ILE A 192 8.64 -9.48 4.06
N ASP A 193 8.34 -10.49 3.24
CA ASP A 193 8.60 -10.45 1.81
C ASP A 193 7.46 -9.77 1.07
N ASN A 194 7.78 -8.66 0.37
CA ASN A 194 6.79 -7.85 -0.36
C ASN A 194 6.21 -8.57 -1.59
N SER A 195 6.85 -9.64 -2.05
CA SER A 195 6.41 -10.36 -3.25
C SER A 195 5.08 -11.08 -3.01
N GLY A 196 4.10 -10.84 -3.86
CA GLY A 196 2.83 -11.56 -3.84
C GLY A 196 2.96 -13.03 -4.23
N ILE A 197 1.89 -13.79 -4.05
CA ILE A 197 1.65 -15.13 -4.58
C ILE A 197 0.32 -15.16 -5.32
N LYS A 198 0.01 -16.23 -6.02
CA LYS A 198 -1.31 -16.36 -6.67
C LYS A 198 -2.45 -16.14 -5.67
N GLY A 199 -3.37 -15.24 -6.00
CA GLY A 199 -4.50 -14.85 -5.15
C GLY A 199 -4.21 -13.77 -4.09
N MET A 200 -2.95 -13.34 -3.96
CA MET A 200 -2.53 -12.28 -3.03
C MET A 200 -1.52 -11.34 -3.70
N SER A 201 -1.86 -10.06 -3.82
CA SER A 201 -1.03 -9.08 -4.53
C SER A 201 0.28 -8.73 -3.80
N ASN A 202 0.27 -8.71 -2.47
CA ASN A 202 1.44 -8.47 -1.62
C ASN A 202 1.15 -8.86 -0.16
N GLY A 203 2.19 -8.89 0.69
CA GLY A 203 2.09 -9.26 2.10
C GLY A 203 1.26 -8.31 2.98
N LEU A 204 1.00 -7.06 2.55
CA LEU A 204 0.12 -6.15 3.29
C LEU A 204 -1.34 -6.57 3.28
N SER A 205 -1.75 -7.42 2.33
CA SER A 205 -3.10 -7.95 2.25
C SER A 205 -3.49 -8.80 3.46
N MET A 206 -2.52 -9.32 4.23
CA MET A 206 -2.77 -10.09 5.44
C MET A 206 -3.21 -9.25 6.64
N VAL A 207 -2.90 -7.95 6.66
CA VAL A 207 -3.26 -7.07 7.77
C VAL A 207 -4.66 -6.52 7.54
N ASN A 208 -5.56 -6.78 8.50
CA ASN A 208 -6.85 -6.11 8.50
C ASN A 208 -6.64 -4.63 8.90
N PRO A 209 -7.11 -3.65 8.10
CA PRO A 209 -7.01 -2.23 8.43
C PRO A 209 -7.54 -1.85 9.82
N GLU A 210 -8.58 -2.52 10.30
CA GLU A 210 -9.18 -2.29 11.64
C GLU A 210 -8.26 -2.76 12.78
N ASP A 211 -7.27 -3.61 12.50
CA ASP A 211 -6.28 -4.06 13.48
C ASP A 211 -5.10 -3.11 13.62
N ILE A 212 -4.92 -2.17 12.73
CA ILE A 212 -3.75 -1.29 12.72
C ILE A 212 -3.86 -0.26 13.86
N GLU A 213 -2.77 -0.10 14.60
CA GLU A 213 -2.61 0.94 15.62
C GLU A 213 -1.85 2.15 15.05
N THR A 214 -0.73 1.91 14.35
CA THR A 214 0.06 2.97 13.72
C THR A 214 0.72 2.48 12.44
N PHE A 215 0.91 3.42 11.50
CA PHE A 215 1.89 3.34 10.43
C PHE A 215 3.05 4.28 10.77
N THR A 216 4.26 3.75 10.79
CA THR A 216 5.47 4.55 10.90
C THR A 216 6.29 4.42 9.63
N VAL A 217 6.63 5.54 9.00
CA VAL A 217 7.43 5.58 7.78
C VAL A 217 8.78 6.20 8.06
N LEU A 218 9.83 5.43 7.78
CA LEU A 218 11.23 5.84 7.89
C LEU A 218 11.73 6.20 6.49
N LYS A 219 12.16 7.45 6.29
CA LYS A 219 12.41 7.99 4.95
C LYS A 219 13.89 8.23 4.62
N ASP A 220 14.74 8.38 5.62
CA ASP A 220 16.17 8.65 5.42
C ASP A 220 17.07 7.49 5.87
N ALA A 221 18.32 7.50 5.39
CA ALA A 221 19.27 6.43 5.67
C ALA A 221 19.58 6.29 7.16
N SER A 222 19.53 7.37 7.95
CA SER A 222 19.82 7.33 9.39
C SER A 222 18.72 6.61 10.18
N ALA A 223 17.46 6.76 9.76
CA ALA A 223 16.33 6.04 10.35
C ALA A 223 16.23 4.58 9.87
N THR A 224 16.66 4.30 8.64
CA THR A 224 16.51 2.99 7.99
C THR A 224 17.73 2.08 8.12
N ALA A 225 18.91 2.61 8.42
CA ALA A 225 20.18 1.88 8.47
C ALA A 225 20.15 0.61 9.33
N ILE A 226 19.38 0.60 10.41
CA ILE A 226 19.25 -0.56 11.28
C ILE A 226 18.59 -1.77 10.57
N TYR A 227 17.78 -1.54 9.54
CA TYR A 227 17.18 -2.58 8.70
C TYR A 227 18.06 -2.97 7.51
N GLY A 228 19.19 -2.27 7.32
CA GLY A 228 20.24 -2.61 6.36
C GLY A 228 19.84 -2.50 4.90
N SER A 229 20.32 -3.46 4.15
CA SER A 229 20.19 -3.51 2.69
C SER A 229 18.78 -3.64 2.14
N ARG A 230 17.82 -4.09 2.95
CA ARG A 230 16.41 -4.16 2.53
C ARG A 230 15.69 -2.82 2.63
N ALA A 231 16.32 -1.82 3.23
CA ALA A 231 15.71 -0.54 3.59
C ALA A 231 16.20 0.66 2.75
N SER A 232 16.90 0.42 1.64
CA SER A 232 17.39 1.47 0.73
C SER A 232 16.26 2.36 0.19
N ASN A 233 15.06 1.79 0.01
CA ASN A 233 13.87 2.50 -0.48
C ASN A 233 12.96 2.99 0.65
N GLY A 234 13.46 3.05 1.89
CA GLY A 234 12.67 3.39 3.08
C GLY A 234 12.02 2.17 3.72
N VAL A 235 11.37 2.40 4.87
CA VAL A 235 10.70 1.34 5.65
C VAL A 235 9.31 1.81 6.06
N ILE A 236 8.33 0.92 5.95
CA ILE A 236 6.99 1.10 6.48
C ILE A 236 6.79 0.10 7.61
N ILE A 237 6.64 0.59 8.83
CA ILE A 237 6.39 -0.22 10.01
C ILE A 237 4.92 -0.14 10.36
N ILE A 238 4.27 -1.28 10.42
CA ILE A 238 2.86 -1.42 10.84
C ILE A 238 2.85 -2.02 12.22
N THR A 239 2.29 -1.29 13.17
CA THR A 239 2.04 -1.81 14.51
C THR A 239 0.56 -2.12 14.65
N THR A 240 0.22 -3.31 15.11
CA THR A 240 -1.18 -3.68 15.34
C THR A 240 -1.58 -3.47 16.80
N LYS A 241 -2.89 -3.24 17.01
CA LYS A 241 -3.51 -3.03 18.33
C LYS A 241 -3.23 -4.20 19.26
N LYS A 242 -2.90 -3.91 20.53
CA LYS A 242 -2.58 -4.89 21.56
C LYS A 242 -3.58 -4.81 22.72
N GLY A 243 -3.64 -5.85 23.55
CA GLY A 243 -4.32 -5.82 24.83
C GLY A 243 -3.57 -4.94 25.85
N LYS A 244 -4.25 -4.57 26.95
CA LYS A 244 -3.63 -3.86 28.08
C LYS A 244 -3.75 -4.68 29.36
N SER A 245 -2.69 -4.76 30.14
CA SER A 245 -2.65 -5.52 31.41
C SER A 245 -3.72 -4.99 32.37
N GLY A 246 -4.40 -5.92 33.08
CA GLY A 246 -5.43 -5.57 34.06
C GLY A 246 -6.74 -4.98 33.47
N GLN A 247 -6.88 -4.92 32.16
CA GLN A 247 -8.09 -4.41 31.50
C GLN A 247 -9.15 -5.51 31.40
N ALA A 248 -10.41 -5.17 31.79
CA ALA A 248 -11.55 -6.04 31.54
C ALA A 248 -11.71 -6.33 30.05
N PRO A 249 -12.19 -7.52 29.66
CA PRO A 249 -12.44 -7.84 28.26
C PRO A 249 -13.38 -6.84 27.61
N LYS A 250 -13.00 -6.34 26.44
CA LYS A 250 -13.81 -5.48 25.58
C LYS A 250 -14.03 -6.14 24.24
N VAL A 251 -15.26 -6.22 23.81
CA VAL A 251 -15.63 -6.74 22.50
C VAL A 251 -15.93 -5.54 21.60
N SER A 252 -15.35 -5.53 20.41
CA SER A 252 -15.66 -4.51 19.40
C SER A 252 -16.10 -5.19 18.11
N TYR A 253 -17.11 -4.61 17.47
CA TYR A 253 -17.60 -5.00 16.16
C TYR A 253 -17.58 -3.79 15.23
N SER A 254 -17.06 -3.98 14.03
CA SER A 254 -17.16 -3.02 12.92
C SER A 254 -17.76 -3.75 11.73
N GLY A 255 -18.74 -3.14 11.08
CA GLY A 255 -19.38 -3.70 9.90
C GLY A 255 -19.74 -2.62 8.90
N SER A 256 -19.62 -2.91 7.61
CA SER A 256 -20.01 -1.99 6.56
C SER A 256 -20.62 -2.69 5.35
N VAL A 257 -21.49 -1.99 4.66
CA VAL A 257 -22.04 -2.35 3.35
C VAL A 257 -21.75 -1.19 2.40
N SER A 258 -21.40 -1.51 1.19
CA SER A 258 -21.09 -0.51 0.18
C SER A 258 -21.67 -0.86 -1.18
N VAL A 259 -21.89 0.19 -1.95
CA VAL A 259 -22.36 0.13 -3.34
C VAL A 259 -21.36 0.89 -4.20
N SER A 260 -20.81 0.20 -5.20
CA SER A 260 -19.80 0.74 -6.11
C SER A 260 -20.33 0.78 -7.53
N THR A 261 -20.04 1.87 -8.24
CA THR A 261 -20.36 2.05 -9.67
C THR A 261 -19.18 2.66 -10.39
N THR A 262 -19.13 2.51 -11.73
CA THR A 262 -18.04 3.11 -12.52
C THR A 262 -18.04 4.64 -12.44
N GLN A 263 -16.86 5.25 -12.34
CA GLN A 263 -16.70 6.70 -12.27
C GLN A 263 -16.71 7.35 -13.66
N LYS A 264 -16.06 6.72 -14.63
CA LYS A 264 -15.90 7.22 -16.00
C LYS A 264 -15.90 6.04 -16.97
N ARG A 265 -16.33 6.27 -18.19
CA ARG A 265 -16.28 5.33 -19.32
C ARG A 265 -15.49 5.99 -20.46
N TYR A 266 -14.96 5.18 -21.36
CA TYR A 266 -14.41 5.69 -22.60
C TYR A 266 -15.52 6.16 -23.54
N ASP A 267 -15.28 7.25 -24.25
CA ASP A 267 -16.19 7.73 -25.29
C ASP A 267 -15.91 6.97 -26.61
N VAL A 268 -16.79 6.06 -26.96
CA VAL A 268 -16.77 5.30 -28.22
C VAL A 268 -18.11 5.45 -28.90
N LEU A 269 -18.17 5.22 -30.20
CA LEU A 269 -19.43 5.38 -30.95
C LEU A 269 -20.50 4.35 -30.51
N GLY A 270 -21.73 4.84 -30.30
CA GLY A 270 -22.92 3.99 -30.22
C GLY A 270 -23.33 3.47 -31.62
N GLY A 271 -24.25 2.51 -31.70
CA GLY A 271 -24.61 1.85 -32.94
C GLY A 271 -25.15 2.80 -33.99
N ASP A 272 -25.98 3.79 -33.63
CA ASP A 272 -26.54 4.75 -34.59
C ASP A 272 -25.46 5.68 -35.12
N ALA A 273 -24.63 6.27 -34.28
CA ALA A 273 -23.51 7.12 -34.70
C ALA A 273 -22.50 6.35 -35.56
N TYR A 274 -22.26 5.06 -35.21
CA TYR A 274 -21.39 4.19 -36.00
C TYR A 274 -21.94 3.93 -37.42
N ARG A 275 -23.25 3.63 -37.54
CA ARG A 275 -23.92 3.45 -38.86
C ARG A 275 -23.85 4.71 -39.71
N GLU A 276 -24.08 5.88 -39.09
CA GLU A 276 -23.96 7.17 -39.76
C GLU A 276 -22.53 7.39 -40.28
N TYR A 277 -21.53 7.23 -39.43
CA TYR A 277 -20.14 7.41 -39.84
C TYR A 277 -19.68 6.41 -40.90
N ALA A 278 -20.01 5.14 -40.72
CA ALA A 278 -19.74 4.09 -41.74
C ALA A 278 -20.39 4.42 -43.09
N SER A 279 -21.62 4.92 -43.08
CA SER A 279 -22.31 5.35 -44.30
C SER A 279 -21.65 6.57 -44.96
N GLN A 280 -21.14 7.50 -44.18
CA GLN A 280 -20.36 8.65 -44.71
C GLN A 280 -19.07 8.16 -45.37
N LEU A 281 -18.39 7.17 -44.74
CA LEU A 281 -17.08 6.69 -45.16
C LEU A 281 -17.11 5.82 -46.44
N TRP A 282 -18.10 4.96 -46.57
CA TRP A 282 -18.23 4.01 -47.72
C TRP A 282 -19.36 4.32 -48.65
N GLY A 283 -20.28 5.24 -48.31
CA GLY A 283 -21.47 5.50 -49.11
C GLY A 283 -22.33 4.24 -49.26
N ASN A 284 -22.69 3.90 -50.50
CA ASN A 284 -23.48 2.69 -50.83
C ASN A 284 -22.63 1.39 -50.95
N SER A 285 -21.31 1.46 -50.69
CA SER A 285 -20.37 0.35 -50.92
C SER A 285 -19.83 -0.23 -49.62
N LEU A 286 -20.70 -0.44 -48.65
CA LEU A 286 -20.32 -1.07 -47.37
C LEU A 286 -19.68 -2.46 -47.63
N PRO A 287 -18.50 -2.75 -47.02
CA PRO A 287 -17.80 -4.01 -47.25
C PRO A 287 -18.53 -5.22 -46.63
N ALA A 288 -19.40 -5.01 -45.63
CA ALA A 288 -20.29 -5.99 -45.04
C ALA A 288 -21.57 -5.31 -44.52
N THR A 289 -22.65 -6.10 -44.31
CA THR A 289 -23.88 -5.56 -43.73
C THR A 289 -23.68 -5.17 -42.27
N LEU A 290 -24.00 -3.93 -41.93
CA LEU A 290 -24.09 -3.46 -40.57
C LEU A 290 -25.25 -4.13 -39.84
N GLY A 291 -25.12 -4.37 -38.56
CA GLY A 291 -26.19 -4.85 -37.70
C GLY A 291 -27.24 -3.77 -37.42
N THR A 292 -28.35 -4.19 -36.84
CA THR A 292 -29.47 -3.32 -36.44
C THR A 292 -29.48 -2.99 -34.95
N ALA A 293 -28.59 -3.62 -34.15
CA ALA A 293 -28.50 -3.39 -32.72
C ALA A 293 -27.85 -2.04 -32.43
N ASP A 294 -28.07 -1.54 -31.24
CA ASP A 294 -27.37 -0.38 -30.63
C ASP A 294 -26.87 -0.82 -29.25
N THR A 295 -25.75 -1.55 -29.26
CA THR A 295 -25.21 -2.18 -28.05
C THR A 295 -24.14 -1.32 -27.43
N ASP A 296 -24.38 -0.79 -26.22
CA ASP A 296 -23.32 -0.24 -25.37
C ASP A 296 -22.56 -1.39 -24.70
N TRP A 297 -21.47 -1.82 -25.32
CA TRP A 297 -20.67 -2.92 -24.84
C TRP A 297 -20.02 -2.64 -23.46
N GLN A 298 -19.80 -1.38 -23.08
CA GLN A 298 -19.33 -1.05 -21.75
C GLN A 298 -20.42 -1.25 -20.71
N ASP A 299 -21.69 -0.90 -21.01
CA ASP A 299 -22.81 -1.16 -20.11
C ASP A 299 -23.05 -2.65 -19.88
N GLU A 300 -22.86 -3.48 -20.93
CA GLU A 300 -23.00 -4.93 -20.86
C GLU A 300 -21.94 -5.62 -20.00
N ILE A 301 -20.78 -5.03 -19.73
CA ILE A 301 -19.73 -5.62 -18.89
C ILE A 301 -19.65 -5.01 -17.50
N PHE A 302 -20.17 -3.80 -17.30
CA PHE A 302 -20.19 -3.17 -15.99
C PHE A 302 -21.41 -3.57 -15.16
N ARG A 303 -21.30 -3.44 -13.86
CA ARG A 303 -22.40 -3.63 -12.91
C ARG A 303 -22.28 -2.70 -11.73
N THR A 304 -23.40 -2.42 -11.07
CA THR A 304 -23.41 -1.91 -9.72
C THR A 304 -23.04 -3.04 -8.75
N ALA A 305 -21.94 -2.88 -8.01
CA ALA A 305 -21.38 -3.91 -7.17
C ALA A 305 -21.68 -3.63 -5.69
N VAL A 306 -22.21 -4.64 -4.96
CA VAL A 306 -22.46 -4.57 -3.52
C VAL A 306 -21.39 -5.37 -2.80
N SER A 307 -20.74 -4.74 -1.80
CA SER A 307 -19.67 -5.36 -1.01
C SER A 307 -19.94 -5.22 0.49
N THR A 308 -19.34 -6.11 1.29
CA THR A 308 -19.50 -6.12 2.75
C THR A 308 -18.16 -6.36 3.43
N ASP A 309 -17.98 -5.73 4.59
CA ASP A 309 -16.83 -5.93 5.47
C ASP A 309 -17.30 -6.08 6.92
N HIS A 310 -16.75 -7.05 7.64
CA HIS A 310 -17.09 -7.35 9.02
C HIS A 310 -15.84 -7.66 9.82
N HIS A 311 -15.69 -7.02 10.97
CA HIS A 311 -14.56 -7.21 11.87
C HIS A 311 -15.05 -7.33 13.32
N VAL A 312 -14.58 -8.34 14.03
CA VAL A 312 -14.83 -8.55 15.47
C VAL A 312 -13.51 -8.65 16.18
N SER A 313 -13.35 -7.97 17.30
CA SER A 313 -12.16 -8.15 18.14
C SER A 313 -12.51 -8.20 19.62
N ILE A 314 -11.73 -8.97 20.35
CA ILE A 314 -11.76 -9.07 21.81
C ILE A 314 -10.38 -8.69 22.31
N ASN A 315 -10.31 -7.69 23.16
CA ASN A 315 -9.06 -7.28 23.80
C ASN A 315 -9.24 -7.13 25.31
N GLY A 316 -8.20 -7.47 26.06
CA GLY A 316 -8.23 -7.41 27.51
C GLY A 316 -6.87 -7.75 28.11
N GLY A 317 -6.83 -7.91 29.43
CA GLY A 317 -5.61 -8.32 30.12
C GLY A 317 -5.93 -9.02 31.42
N PHE A 318 -5.62 -10.31 31.48
CA PHE A 318 -5.75 -11.07 32.71
C PHE A 318 -4.44 -10.97 33.51
N LYS A 319 -4.43 -10.22 34.61
CA LYS A 319 -3.21 -9.93 35.39
C LYS A 319 -2.09 -9.39 34.47
N ASN A 320 -1.02 -10.17 34.31
CA ASN A 320 0.17 -9.83 33.54
C ASN A 320 0.13 -10.38 32.11
N LEU A 321 -1.03 -10.85 31.64
CA LEU A 321 -1.24 -11.37 30.28
C LEU A 321 -2.21 -10.47 29.50
N PRO A 322 -1.74 -9.40 28.85
CA PRO A 322 -2.49 -8.70 27.81
C PRO A 322 -2.75 -9.62 26.62
N TYR A 323 -3.95 -9.58 26.08
CA TYR A 323 -4.32 -10.37 24.91
C TYR A 323 -5.24 -9.60 23.99
N ARG A 324 -5.14 -9.91 22.70
CA ARG A 324 -6.08 -9.49 21.67
C ARG A 324 -6.28 -10.60 20.66
N LEU A 325 -7.53 -10.88 20.33
CA LEU A 325 -7.93 -11.74 19.23
C LEU A 325 -8.84 -10.93 18.30
N SER A 326 -8.60 -10.99 17.00
CA SER A 326 -9.49 -10.39 16.01
C SER A 326 -9.80 -11.36 14.88
N LEU A 327 -10.99 -11.19 14.30
CA LEU A 327 -11.52 -11.93 13.16
C LEU A 327 -12.09 -10.92 12.17
N GLY A 328 -11.70 -11.00 10.92
CA GLY A 328 -12.19 -10.16 9.84
C GLY A 328 -12.70 -10.98 8.67
N TYR A 329 -13.78 -10.53 8.05
CA TYR A 329 -14.29 -11.10 6.80
C TYR A 329 -14.70 -9.96 5.87
N SER A 330 -14.20 -9.99 4.65
CA SER A 330 -14.61 -9.06 3.61
C SER A 330 -15.01 -9.81 2.33
N ASN A 331 -16.02 -9.30 1.64
CA ASN A 331 -16.47 -9.78 0.34
C ASN A 331 -16.64 -8.57 -0.60
N ASN A 332 -15.68 -8.39 -1.51
CA ASN A 332 -15.60 -7.25 -2.40
C ASN A 332 -15.92 -7.67 -3.83
N ASN A 333 -17.06 -7.21 -4.33
CA ASN A 333 -17.45 -7.38 -5.72
C ASN A 333 -16.90 -6.21 -6.56
N GLY A 334 -16.30 -6.52 -7.70
CA GLY A 334 -15.85 -5.51 -8.64
C GLY A 334 -16.95 -5.01 -9.55
N ILE A 335 -16.75 -3.83 -10.13
CA ILE A 335 -17.68 -3.18 -11.07
C ILE A 335 -17.68 -3.83 -12.46
N ILE A 336 -16.63 -4.56 -12.86
CA ILE A 336 -16.68 -5.47 -14.01
C ILE A 336 -17.31 -6.78 -13.55
N GLN A 337 -18.25 -7.30 -14.33
CA GLN A 337 -18.93 -8.57 -14.04
C GLN A 337 -17.90 -9.69 -13.81
N THR A 338 -18.27 -10.70 -13.04
CA THR A 338 -17.46 -11.85 -12.61
C THR A 338 -16.34 -11.55 -11.61
N SER A 339 -15.81 -10.32 -11.52
CA SER A 339 -14.75 -10.03 -10.56
C SER A 339 -15.24 -10.03 -9.10
N ASN A 340 -14.50 -10.73 -8.22
CA ASN A 340 -14.80 -10.83 -6.79
C ASN A 340 -13.54 -11.15 -6.01
N PHE A 341 -13.40 -10.54 -4.83
CA PHE A 341 -12.35 -10.84 -3.86
C PHE A 341 -12.95 -11.04 -2.47
N GLN A 342 -12.72 -12.20 -1.87
CA GLN A 342 -13.10 -12.53 -0.50
C GLN A 342 -11.84 -12.70 0.33
N ARG A 343 -11.87 -12.16 1.54
CA ARG A 343 -10.75 -12.27 2.48
C ARG A 343 -11.26 -12.58 3.88
N PHE A 344 -10.68 -13.60 4.50
CA PHE A 344 -10.81 -13.91 5.92
C PHE A 344 -9.48 -13.66 6.60
N THR A 345 -9.48 -12.96 7.73
CA THR A 345 -8.27 -12.66 8.53
C THR A 345 -8.47 -13.03 9.98
N THR A 346 -7.43 -13.54 10.61
CA THR A 346 -7.37 -13.75 12.06
C THR A 346 -6.06 -13.21 12.58
N SER A 347 -6.10 -12.52 13.71
CA SER A 347 -4.89 -12.01 14.37
C SER A 347 -4.98 -12.29 15.87
N LEU A 348 -3.92 -12.86 16.42
CA LEU A 348 -3.73 -13.12 17.85
C LEU A 348 -2.48 -12.37 18.32
N ASN A 349 -2.62 -11.62 19.41
CA ASN A 349 -1.48 -11.05 20.13
C ASN A 349 -1.58 -11.42 21.62
N LEU A 350 -0.48 -11.95 22.16
CA LEU A 350 -0.29 -12.27 23.58
C LEU A 350 1.01 -11.61 24.04
N ALA A 351 0.96 -10.82 25.09
CA ALA A 351 2.12 -10.07 25.56
C ALA A 351 2.37 -10.25 27.09
N PRO A 352 2.54 -11.48 27.59
CA PRO A 352 2.78 -11.71 29.01
C PRO A 352 4.07 -11.09 29.50
N SER A 353 4.06 -10.68 30.77
CA SER A 353 5.19 -10.12 31.48
C SER A 353 5.39 -10.91 32.79
N PHE A 354 6.65 -11.20 33.13
CA PHE A 354 7.03 -12.01 34.29
C PHE A 354 8.16 -11.31 35.08
N PHE A 355 8.32 -11.70 36.33
CA PHE A 355 9.40 -11.23 37.22
C PHE A 355 9.45 -9.68 37.27
N ASP A 356 8.32 -9.06 37.60
CA ASP A 356 8.20 -7.59 37.70
C ASP A 356 8.75 -6.84 36.47
N ASP A 357 8.29 -7.30 35.26
CA ASP A 357 8.69 -6.77 33.96
C ASP A 357 10.14 -7.02 33.53
N HIS A 358 10.86 -7.89 34.22
CA HIS A 358 12.20 -8.30 33.79
C HIS A 358 12.17 -9.21 32.55
N LEU A 359 11.15 -10.05 32.40
CA LEU A 359 10.95 -10.89 31.23
C LEU A 359 9.64 -10.51 30.55
N LYS A 360 9.73 -9.99 29.33
CA LYS A 360 8.58 -9.70 28.45
C LYS A 360 8.60 -10.63 27.26
N VAL A 361 7.48 -11.22 26.97
CA VAL A 361 7.28 -12.07 25.80
C VAL A 361 6.18 -11.43 24.96
N ASN A 362 6.36 -11.33 23.66
CA ASN A 362 5.34 -10.89 22.72
C ASN A 362 5.19 -11.93 21.62
N LEU A 363 4.05 -12.60 21.60
CA LEU A 363 3.67 -13.55 20.56
C LEU A 363 2.61 -12.91 19.67
N THR A 364 2.91 -12.82 18.40
CA THR A 364 1.96 -12.39 17.36
C THR A 364 1.78 -13.52 16.36
N ALA A 365 0.55 -13.85 16.04
CA ALA A 365 0.21 -14.81 14.99
C ALA A 365 -0.93 -14.25 14.14
N LYS A 366 -0.77 -14.31 12.84
CA LYS A 366 -1.76 -13.82 11.87
C LYS A 366 -1.99 -14.89 10.81
N TYR A 367 -3.21 -15.01 10.38
CA TYR A 367 -3.61 -15.88 9.28
C TYR A 367 -4.56 -15.15 8.35
N MET A 368 -4.37 -15.32 7.05
CA MET A 368 -5.25 -14.82 6.00
C MET A 368 -5.58 -15.94 5.01
N ASN A 369 -6.86 -16.04 4.65
CA ASN A 369 -7.31 -16.78 3.46
C ASN A 369 -7.92 -15.79 2.48
N GLY A 370 -7.41 -15.78 1.25
CA GLY A 370 -7.90 -14.97 0.14
C GLY A 370 -8.49 -15.84 -0.96
N LYS A 371 -9.68 -15.51 -1.45
CA LYS A 371 -10.29 -16.12 -2.63
C LYS A 371 -10.54 -15.04 -3.65
N ASN A 372 -9.97 -15.19 -4.82
CA ASN A 372 -10.09 -14.23 -5.90
C ASN A 372 -10.75 -14.90 -7.12
N ARG A 373 -11.69 -14.20 -7.74
CA ARG A 373 -12.19 -14.50 -9.07
C ARG A 373 -11.87 -13.29 -9.95
N TYR A 374 -10.95 -13.48 -10.87
CA TYR A 374 -10.53 -12.43 -11.79
C TYR A 374 -11.50 -12.27 -12.93
N ALA A 375 -11.89 -11.07 -13.28
CA ALA A 375 -12.51 -10.79 -14.55
C ALA A 375 -11.48 -11.01 -15.68
N ASN A 376 -11.93 -11.35 -16.86
CA ASN A 376 -11.04 -11.40 -18.01
C ASN A 376 -10.57 -9.96 -18.37
N GLY A 377 -9.27 -9.71 -18.28
CA GLY A 377 -8.68 -8.40 -18.56
C GLY A 377 -8.94 -7.88 -19.98
N ASP A 378 -9.13 -8.80 -20.95
CA ASP A 378 -9.39 -8.45 -22.34
C ASP A 378 -10.80 -7.89 -22.57
N ALA A 379 -11.73 -8.10 -21.63
CA ALA A 379 -13.14 -7.74 -21.82
C ALA A 379 -13.36 -6.24 -22.04
N LEU A 380 -12.62 -5.37 -21.32
CA LEU A 380 -12.73 -3.92 -21.51
C LEU A 380 -12.20 -3.51 -22.88
N GLY A 381 -11.02 -3.95 -23.28
CA GLY A 381 -10.47 -3.68 -24.61
C GLY A 381 -11.38 -4.21 -25.74
N ALA A 382 -11.99 -5.37 -25.52
CA ALA A 382 -12.99 -5.93 -26.43
C ALA A 382 -14.25 -5.05 -26.50
N ALA A 383 -14.78 -4.57 -25.37
CA ALA A 383 -15.94 -3.68 -25.32
C ALA A 383 -15.71 -2.35 -26.09
N LEU A 384 -14.47 -1.86 -26.05
CA LEU A 384 -14.08 -0.65 -26.76
C LEU A 384 -13.83 -0.87 -28.28
N SER A 385 -13.75 -2.12 -28.71
CA SER A 385 -13.39 -2.47 -30.10
C SER A 385 -14.50 -3.19 -30.84
N MET A 386 -15.42 -3.82 -30.11
CA MET A 386 -16.50 -4.59 -30.73
C MET A 386 -17.47 -3.68 -31.51
N ASP A 387 -17.94 -4.17 -32.66
CA ASP A 387 -18.95 -3.52 -33.50
C ASP A 387 -20.24 -3.21 -32.69
N PRO A 388 -20.60 -1.93 -32.45
CA PRO A 388 -21.74 -1.55 -31.61
C PRO A 388 -23.10 -1.83 -32.33
N THR A 389 -23.06 -2.17 -33.61
CA THR A 389 -24.28 -2.54 -34.37
C THR A 389 -24.68 -4.01 -34.22
N ARG A 390 -23.91 -4.79 -33.45
CA ARG A 390 -24.12 -6.22 -33.20
C ARG A 390 -24.75 -6.45 -31.82
N PRO A 391 -25.65 -7.47 -31.73
CA PRO A 391 -26.24 -7.85 -30.44
C PRO A 391 -25.25 -8.67 -29.59
N VAL A 392 -25.53 -8.80 -28.30
CA VAL A 392 -24.73 -9.65 -27.38
C VAL A 392 -24.84 -11.14 -27.79
N TYR A 393 -26.03 -11.60 -28.17
CA TYR A 393 -26.29 -12.97 -28.57
C TYR A 393 -26.55 -13.04 -30.08
N GLY A 394 -26.07 -14.10 -30.74
CA GLY A 394 -26.29 -14.34 -32.15
C GLY A 394 -27.44 -15.33 -32.38
N GLU A 395 -28.12 -15.21 -33.50
CA GLU A 395 -29.16 -16.12 -33.92
C GLU A 395 -28.67 -17.06 -35.03
N GLY A 396 -28.95 -18.33 -34.90
CA GLY A 396 -28.62 -19.37 -35.91
C GLY A 396 -27.45 -20.27 -35.48
N ASP A 397 -27.30 -21.39 -36.21
CA ASP A 397 -26.40 -22.50 -35.87
C ASP A 397 -24.92 -22.11 -35.77
N MET A 398 -24.50 -21.05 -36.48
CA MET A 398 -23.13 -20.54 -36.43
C MET A 398 -22.73 -20.18 -35.00
N TYR A 399 -23.63 -19.59 -34.23
CA TYR A 399 -23.33 -19.13 -32.90
C TYR A 399 -23.38 -20.21 -31.83
N ASN A 400 -23.85 -21.41 -32.14
CA ASN A 400 -23.77 -22.58 -31.26
C ASN A 400 -22.30 -22.89 -30.90
N SER A 401 -21.37 -22.73 -31.88
CA SER A 401 -19.92 -22.89 -31.66
C SER A 401 -19.31 -21.87 -30.71
N PHE A 402 -20.10 -20.86 -30.31
CA PHE A 402 -19.66 -19.78 -29.35
C PHE A 402 -20.58 -19.71 -28.12
N GLY A 403 -21.40 -20.76 -27.87
CA GLY A 403 -22.32 -20.80 -26.74
C GLY A 403 -23.46 -19.79 -26.82
N GLY A 404 -23.88 -19.46 -28.06
CA GLY A 404 -24.98 -18.52 -28.36
C GLY A 404 -24.58 -17.05 -28.38
N TYR A 405 -23.34 -16.72 -28.11
CA TYR A 405 -22.86 -15.34 -28.20
C TYR A 405 -22.55 -14.94 -29.64
N TYR A 406 -22.87 -13.70 -29.99
CA TYR A 406 -22.40 -13.14 -31.26
C TYR A 406 -20.88 -13.13 -31.31
N GLN A 407 -20.27 -13.64 -32.35
CA GLN A 407 -18.82 -13.66 -32.54
C GLN A 407 -18.49 -13.49 -34.04
N ASN A 408 -17.41 -12.74 -34.31
CA ASN A 408 -16.83 -12.74 -35.66
C ASN A 408 -16.21 -14.10 -35.92
N ALA A 409 -16.85 -14.85 -36.81
CA ALA A 409 -16.53 -16.24 -37.08
C ALA A 409 -16.07 -16.44 -38.54
N GLN A 410 -15.31 -17.49 -38.74
CA GLN A 410 -14.93 -17.99 -40.06
C GLN A 410 -15.28 -19.46 -40.16
N ALA A 411 -15.71 -19.88 -41.37
CA ALA A 411 -15.95 -21.29 -41.60
C ALA A 411 -14.65 -22.10 -41.56
N THR A 412 -14.69 -23.28 -41.01
CA THR A 412 -13.55 -24.18 -40.91
C THR A 412 -14.00 -25.62 -41.22
N SER A 413 -13.07 -26.42 -41.69
CA SER A 413 -13.19 -27.86 -41.86
C SER A 413 -12.23 -28.62 -40.94
N ASP A 414 -11.55 -27.91 -40.07
CA ASP A 414 -10.44 -28.45 -39.24
C ASP A 414 -10.93 -29.39 -38.14
N PHE A 415 -12.26 -29.35 -37.83
CA PHE A 415 -12.85 -30.19 -36.81
C PHE A 415 -13.74 -31.24 -37.43
N ALA A 416 -13.65 -32.48 -36.94
CA ALA A 416 -14.46 -33.62 -37.44
C ALA A 416 -15.94 -33.51 -37.01
N ASP A 417 -16.28 -32.76 -35.99
CA ASP A 417 -17.62 -32.56 -35.46
C ASP A 417 -18.38 -31.53 -36.30
N PRO A 418 -19.56 -31.93 -36.90
CA PRO A 418 -20.38 -31.04 -37.71
C PRO A 418 -20.88 -29.79 -36.97
N ASP A 419 -21.02 -29.83 -35.66
CA ASP A 419 -21.50 -28.71 -34.86
C ASP A 419 -20.43 -27.60 -34.73
N TRP A 420 -19.18 -27.90 -35.12
CA TRP A 420 -18.03 -26.97 -35.03
C TRP A 420 -17.55 -26.52 -36.43
N ARG A 421 -18.46 -26.20 -37.30
CA ARG A 421 -18.16 -25.71 -38.68
C ARG A 421 -17.61 -24.27 -38.68
N TYR A 422 -17.65 -23.61 -37.56
CA TYR A 422 -17.21 -22.22 -37.43
C TYR A 422 -16.23 -22.10 -36.27
N THR A 423 -15.18 -21.36 -36.51
CA THR A 423 -14.19 -20.97 -35.48
C THR A 423 -14.13 -19.47 -35.36
N SER A 424 -13.57 -18.97 -34.25
CA SER A 424 -13.38 -17.55 -34.00
C SER A 424 -12.35 -16.94 -34.94
N ASN A 425 -12.65 -15.79 -35.55
CA ASN A 425 -11.68 -15.02 -36.29
C ASN A 425 -10.77 -14.26 -35.32
N LYS A 426 -9.59 -14.82 -35.02
CA LYS A 426 -8.64 -14.34 -34.03
C LYS A 426 -8.10 -12.93 -34.27
N ASN A 427 -8.25 -12.42 -35.51
CA ASN A 427 -7.77 -11.09 -35.88
C ASN A 427 -8.83 -10.00 -35.68
N THR A 428 -9.95 -10.32 -35.03
CA THR A 428 -11.06 -9.39 -34.76
C THR A 428 -11.31 -9.26 -33.26
N ALA A 429 -12.14 -8.27 -32.87
CA ALA A 429 -12.59 -8.15 -31.51
C ALA A 429 -13.45 -9.33 -31.08
N GLN A 430 -13.24 -9.83 -29.88
CA GLN A 430 -14.11 -10.83 -29.25
C GLN A 430 -15.34 -10.18 -28.62
N ASN A 431 -16.41 -10.96 -28.46
CA ASN A 431 -17.56 -10.52 -27.67
C ASN A 431 -17.15 -10.32 -26.19
N PRO A 432 -17.28 -9.11 -25.64
CA PRO A 432 -16.76 -8.81 -24.30
C PRO A 432 -17.53 -9.51 -23.18
N VAL A 433 -18.84 -9.78 -23.38
CA VAL A 433 -19.66 -10.51 -22.40
C VAL A 433 -19.27 -12.00 -22.43
N ALA A 434 -19.10 -12.59 -23.61
CA ALA A 434 -18.59 -13.94 -23.73
C ALA A 434 -17.18 -14.08 -23.10
N ALA A 435 -16.31 -13.10 -23.32
CA ALA A 435 -14.98 -13.07 -22.72
C ALA A 435 -15.01 -13.18 -21.19
N LEU A 436 -16.01 -12.56 -20.53
CA LEU A 436 -16.16 -12.61 -19.06
C LEU A 436 -16.73 -13.95 -18.56
N TYR A 437 -17.69 -14.55 -19.28
CA TYR A 437 -18.40 -15.72 -18.79
C TYR A 437 -17.81 -17.05 -19.30
N GLN A 438 -17.03 -17.02 -20.36
CA GLN A 438 -16.39 -18.21 -20.93
C GLN A 438 -14.96 -18.42 -20.43
N LYS A 439 -14.48 -17.53 -19.56
CA LYS A 439 -13.24 -17.70 -18.76
C LYS A 439 -13.61 -17.74 -17.28
N ASP A 440 -13.20 -18.77 -16.58
CA ASP A 440 -13.29 -18.85 -15.11
C ASP A 440 -11.87 -18.91 -14.54
N ASP A 441 -11.42 -17.80 -13.95
CA ASP A 441 -10.08 -17.60 -13.43
C ASP A 441 -10.17 -17.35 -11.92
N ARG A 442 -9.76 -18.36 -11.14
CA ARG A 442 -9.90 -18.35 -9.68
C ARG A 442 -8.58 -18.63 -9.01
N ALA A 443 -8.30 -17.86 -7.97
CA ALA A 443 -7.17 -18.11 -7.11
C ALA A 443 -7.60 -18.23 -5.65
N ASN A 444 -6.87 -19.07 -4.91
CA ASN A 444 -7.01 -19.23 -3.47
C ASN A 444 -5.62 -19.10 -2.85
N SER A 445 -5.50 -18.27 -1.83
CA SER A 445 -4.25 -18.04 -1.10
C SER A 445 -4.45 -18.25 0.39
N ASN A 446 -3.45 -18.81 1.04
CA ASN A 446 -3.32 -18.90 2.48
C ASN A 446 -1.99 -18.24 2.87
N ASP A 447 -2.02 -17.42 3.89
CA ASP A 447 -0.83 -16.77 4.43
C ASP A 447 -0.85 -16.85 5.96
N PHE A 448 0.23 -17.30 6.54
CA PHE A 448 0.44 -17.36 7.97
C PHE A 448 1.73 -16.67 8.34
N THR A 449 1.67 -15.72 9.27
CA THR A 449 2.86 -15.13 9.89
C THR A 449 2.83 -15.32 11.40
N GLY A 450 4.00 -15.59 11.94
CA GLY A 450 4.21 -15.69 13.38
C GLY A 450 5.48 -14.97 13.79
N ASN A 451 5.44 -14.26 14.92
CA ASN A 451 6.61 -13.63 15.52
C ASN A 451 6.58 -13.83 17.03
N LEU A 452 7.66 -14.36 17.58
CA LEU A 452 7.90 -14.53 19.01
C LEU A 452 9.09 -13.65 19.39
N GLU A 453 8.85 -12.63 20.18
CA GLU A 453 9.88 -11.76 20.75
C GLU A 453 10.02 -12.03 22.24
N VAL A 454 11.25 -12.08 22.72
CA VAL A 454 11.59 -12.22 24.13
C VAL A 454 12.57 -11.12 24.49
N ASP A 455 12.21 -10.30 25.47
CA ASP A 455 13.04 -9.23 26.01
C ASP A 455 13.31 -9.51 27.49
N TYR A 456 14.57 -9.65 27.86
CA TYR A 456 14.99 -9.96 29.21
C TYR A 456 15.93 -8.91 29.77
N LYS A 457 15.51 -8.21 30.84
CA LYS A 457 16.33 -7.30 31.62
C LYS A 457 17.06 -8.09 32.72
N PHE A 458 18.37 -7.99 32.71
CA PHE A 458 19.17 -8.73 33.72
C PHE A 458 18.91 -8.22 35.15
N HIS A 459 18.60 -9.10 36.08
CA HIS A 459 18.31 -8.74 37.48
C HIS A 459 19.51 -8.08 38.17
N PHE A 460 20.74 -8.50 37.83
CA PHE A 460 21.98 -7.95 38.41
C PHE A 460 22.40 -6.64 37.76
N LEU A 461 21.89 -6.31 36.55
CA LEU A 461 22.18 -5.07 35.81
C LEU A 461 20.96 -4.71 34.95
N PRO A 462 19.92 -4.08 35.55
CA PRO A 462 18.66 -3.80 34.82
C PRO A 462 18.81 -2.83 33.62
N ASP A 463 19.92 -2.10 33.56
CA ASP A 463 20.25 -1.23 32.41
C ASP A 463 20.64 -2.05 31.16
N LEU A 464 21.01 -3.32 31.32
CA LEU A 464 21.34 -4.27 30.26
C LEU A 464 20.16 -5.19 29.99
N ARG A 465 19.79 -5.31 28.74
CA ARG A 465 18.78 -6.26 28.28
C ARG A 465 19.27 -7.08 27.09
N LEU A 466 18.74 -8.28 26.98
CA LEU A 466 18.89 -9.15 25.83
C LEU A 466 17.54 -9.26 25.15
N HIS A 467 17.53 -9.01 23.87
CA HIS A 467 16.37 -9.22 23.04
C HIS A 467 16.66 -10.33 22.03
N THR A 468 15.67 -11.20 21.80
CA THR A 468 15.70 -12.18 20.72
C THR A 468 14.34 -12.28 20.09
N SER A 469 14.28 -12.42 18.77
CA SER A 469 13.06 -12.72 18.06
C SER A 469 13.24 -13.85 17.06
N ILE A 470 12.19 -14.65 16.91
CA ILE A 470 12.07 -15.70 15.91
C ILE A 470 10.75 -15.45 15.21
N GLY A 471 10.83 -15.14 13.93
CA GLY A 471 9.65 -14.85 13.14
C GLY A 471 9.68 -15.56 11.80
N GLY A 472 8.51 -15.75 11.21
CA GLY A 472 8.40 -16.32 9.88
C GLY A 472 7.06 -16.08 9.23
N GLU A 473 7.07 -16.22 7.91
CA GLU A 473 5.93 -16.17 7.01
C GLU A 473 5.91 -17.47 6.22
N TYR A 474 4.75 -18.08 6.10
CA TYR A 474 4.47 -19.14 5.15
C TYR A 474 3.24 -18.77 4.35
N ALA A 475 3.39 -18.68 3.04
CA ALA A 475 2.28 -18.37 2.14
C ALA A 475 2.23 -19.38 1.00
N GLU A 476 1.03 -19.81 0.67
CA GLU A 476 0.73 -20.67 -0.49
C GLU A 476 -0.41 -20.08 -1.31
N GLY A 477 -0.33 -20.23 -2.63
CA GLY A 477 -1.33 -19.74 -3.56
C GLY A 477 -1.54 -20.71 -4.71
N THR A 478 -2.80 -20.95 -5.04
CA THR A 478 -3.19 -21.73 -6.20
C THR A 478 -4.08 -20.89 -7.12
N GLN A 479 -3.89 -21.01 -8.43
CA GLN A 479 -4.74 -20.38 -9.43
C GLN A 479 -5.12 -21.41 -10.46
N THR A 480 -6.41 -21.49 -10.79
CA THR A 480 -6.93 -22.30 -11.88
C THR A 480 -7.62 -21.39 -12.88
N THR A 481 -7.23 -21.48 -14.14
CA THR A 481 -7.84 -20.77 -15.25
C THR A 481 -8.47 -21.78 -16.20
N LEU A 482 -9.78 -21.63 -16.41
CA LEU A 482 -10.57 -22.44 -17.32
C LEU A 482 -11.07 -21.57 -18.46
N PHE A 483 -10.83 -21.97 -19.68
CA PHE A 483 -11.50 -21.43 -20.85
C PHE A 483 -12.48 -22.47 -21.39
N SER A 484 -13.71 -22.05 -21.60
CA SER A 484 -14.74 -22.87 -22.21
C SER A 484 -14.35 -23.25 -23.65
N PRO A 485 -14.75 -24.43 -24.17
CA PRO A 485 -14.67 -24.77 -25.59
C PRO A 485 -15.34 -23.74 -26.51
N TYR A 486 -16.30 -22.99 -26.01
CA TYR A 486 -17.01 -21.92 -26.75
C TYR A 486 -16.26 -20.58 -26.75
N SER A 487 -15.11 -20.49 -26.05
CA SER A 487 -14.39 -19.22 -25.89
C SER A 487 -13.68 -18.80 -27.18
N PHE A 488 -13.59 -17.50 -27.39
CA PHE A 488 -12.85 -16.91 -28.50
C PHE A 488 -11.39 -17.40 -28.56
N ALA A 489 -10.73 -17.45 -27.40
CA ALA A 489 -9.30 -17.79 -27.32
C ALA A 489 -9.02 -19.27 -27.64
N TYR A 490 -9.87 -20.19 -27.16
CA TYR A 490 -9.64 -21.62 -27.20
C TYR A 490 -10.91 -22.35 -27.73
N ASN A 491 -11.39 -21.89 -28.87
CA ASN A 491 -12.61 -22.44 -29.48
C ASN A 491 -12.46 -23.92 -29.82
N TYR A 492 -13.49 -24.73 -29.55
CA TYR A 492 -13.59 -26.16 -29.69
C TYR A 492 -12.97 -27.01 -28.58
N TYR A 493 -11.70 -26.79 -28.25
CA TYR A 493 -11.02 -27.63 -27.25
C TYR A 493 -11.09 -27.07 -25.82
N GLY A 494 -11.29 -25.77 -25.70
CA GLY A 494 -11.11 -25.09 -24.41
C GLY A 494 -9.65 -25.08 -23.96
N ASN A 495 -9.41 -24.63 -22.74
CA ASN A 495 -8.08 -24.69 -22.11
C ASN A 495 -8.24 -24.72 -20.61
N THR A 496 -7.32 -25.42 -19.95
CA THR A 496 -7.21 -25.43 -18.47
C THR A 496 -5.76 -25.28 -18.08
N SER A 497 -5.48 -24.37 -17.16
CA SER A 497 -4.17 -24.29 -16.54
C SER A 497 -4.30 -24.15 -15.02
N ALA A 498 -3.38 -24.73 -14.29
CA ALA A 498 -3.28 -24.63 -12.83
C ALA A 498 -1.89 -24.22 -12.44
N THR A 499 -1.79 -23.21 -11.59
CA THR A 499 -0.54 -22.74 -11.01
C THR A 499 -0.60 -22.94 -9.51
N SER A 500 0.48 -23.45 -8.92
CA SER A 500 0.67 -23.52 -7.47
C SER A 500 2.00 -22.88 -7.09
N GLU A 501 1.96 -22.03 -6.09
CA GLU A 501 3.15 -21.35 -5.56
C GLU A 501 3.13 -21.42 -4.04
N TYR A 502 4.32 -21.55 -3.44
CA TYR A 502 4.49 -21.31 -2.02
C TYR A 502 5.79 -20.55 -1.76
N LYS A 503 5.80 -19.79 -0.69
CA LYS A 503 6.99 -19.13 -0.15
C LYS A 503 7.06 -19.31 1.34
N TYR A 504 8.25 -19.37 1.89
CA TYR A 504 8.47 -19.21 3.30
C TYR A 504 9.70 -18.33 3.57
N ASN A 505 9.58 -17.52 4.61
CA ASN A 505 10.64 -16.66 5.09
C ASN A 505 10.84 -16.95 6.58
N LEU A 506 12.07 -17.10 7.00
CA LEU A 506 12.42 -17.26 8.41
C LEU A 506 13.41 -16.15 8.78
N SER A 507 13.19 -15.53 9.92
CA SER A 507 14.06 -14.47 10.46
C SER A 507 14.39 -14.79 11.91
N TYR A 508 15.67 -14.70 12.24
CA TYR A 508 16.20 -14.83 13.57
C TYR A 508 17.01 -13.61 13.89
N ASN A 509 16.72 -12.93 15.00
CA ASN A 509 17.59 -11.86 15.46
C ASN A 509 17.88 -11.98 16.95
N VAL A 510 19.06 -11.52 17.33
CA VAL A 510 19.48 -11.39 18.72
C VAL A 510 20.33 -10.14 18.90
N TYR A 511 20.03 -9.36 19.93
CA TYR A 511 20.86 -8.21 20.27
C TYR A 511 20.88 -7.95 21.77
N GLY A 512 22.01 -7.43 22.24
CA GLY A 512 22.16 -6.83 23.56
C GLY A 512 21.98 -5.31 23.49
N GLN A 513 21.31 -4.73 24.48
CA GLN A 513 21.16 -3.29 24.59
C GLN A 513 21.44 -2.82 26.01
N TYR A 514 22.27 -1.78 26.15
CA TYR A 514 22.61 -1.13 27.41
C TYR A 514 22.16 0.31 27.36
N ILE A 515 21.27 0.70 28.28
CA ILE A 515 20.73 2.05 28.39
C ILE A 515 21.10 2.60 29.79
N LYS A 516 21.82 3.74 29.80
CA LYS A 516 22.23 4.38 31.04
C LYS A 516 22.10 5.90 30.97
N THR A 517 21.48 6.49 31.98
CA THR A 517 21.47 7.95 32.18
C THR A 517 22.43 8.29 33.31
N LEU A 518 23.41 9.16 33.03
CA LEU A 518 24.48 9.64 33.94
C LEU A 518 24.41 11.15 33.98
N GLY A 519 23.62 11.71 34.90
CA GLY A 519 23.40 13.17 34.97
C GLY A 519 22.73 13.65 33.64
N ASP A 520 23.43 14.58 32.98
CA ASP A 520 22.96 15.17 31.70
C ASP A 520 23.25 14.30 30.48
N HIS A 521 23.80 13.10 30.65
CA HIS A 521 24.19 12.19 29.56
C HIS A 521 23.27 10.97 29.56
N THR A 522 22.62 10.67 28.44
CA THR A 522 21.96 9.40 28.24
C THR A 522 22.65 8.66 27.10
N ILE A 523 23.04 7.41 27.35
CA ILE A 523 23.75 6.52 26.43
C ILE A 523 22.89 5.29 26.23
N ASP A 524 22.61 4.94 24.97
CA ASP A 524 21.93 3.71 24.55
C ASP A 524 22.80 3.05 23.49
N ILE A 525 23.40 1.93 23.83
CA ILE A 525 24.26 1.14 22.95
C ILE A 525 23.59 -0.20 22.69
N MET A 526 23.51 -0.57 21.42
CA MET A 526 22.98 -1.84 20.99
C MET A 526 23.94 -2.52 20.01
N ALA A 527 24.10 -3.82 20.13
CA ALA A 527 24.84 -4.64 19.16
C ALA A 527 24.20 -6.02 19.03
N GLY A 528 24.18 -6.57 17.84
CA GLY A 528 23.54 -7.84 17.55
C GLY A 528 23.77 -8.38 16.16
N GLY A 529 23.04 -9.44 15.86
CA GLY A 529 23.03 -10.08 14.55
C GLY A 529 21.65 -10.57 14.17
N GLU A 530 21.49 -10.75 12.87
CA GLU A 530 20.23 -11.19 12.23
C GLU A 530 20.57 -12.16 11.10
N GLU A 531 19.74 -13.17 10.94
CA GLU A 531 19.77 -14.10 9.82
C GLU A 531 18.37 -14.23 9.23
N GLN A 532 18.26 -14.14 7.88
CA GLN A 532 17.02 -14.27 7.13
C GLN A 532 17.18 -15.25 6.00
N HIS A 533 16.20 -16.16 5.86
CA HIS A 533 16.13 -17.15 4.81
C HIS A 533 14.86 -16.96 4.01
N PHE A 534 15.01 -16.88 2.71
CA PHE A 534 13.91 -16.73 1.76
C PHE A 534 13.89 -17.93 0.83
N HIS A 535 12.71 -18.50 0.67
CA HIS A 535 12.48 -19.60 -0.27
C HIS A 535 11.16 -19.40 -0.98
N ARG A 536 11.18 -19.59 -2.29
CA ARG A 536 9.99 -19.56 -3.12
C ARG A 536 10.04 -20.67 -4.15
N ASN A 537 8.91 -21.32 -4.36
CA ASN A 537 8.76 -22.41 -5.31
C ASN A 537 7.40 -22.29 -5.99
N GLY A 538 7.35 -22.67 -7.25
CA GLY A 538 6.09 -22.68 -7.99
C GLY A 538 6.17 -23.57 -9.20
N PHE A 539 5.00 -24.02 -9.62
CA PHE A 539 4.85 -24.75 -10.88
C PHE A 539 3.51 -24.42 -11.54
N THR A 540 3.50 -24.51 -12.87
CA THR A 540 2.31 -24.34 -13.68
C THR A 540 2.15 -25.56 -14.57
N VAL A 541 0.93 -26.07 -14.64
CA VAL A 541 0.54 -27.19 -15.51
C VAL A 541 -0.57 -26.72 -16.45
N GLY A 542 -0.38 -26.89 -17.74
CA GLY A 542 -1.42 -26.71 -18.77
C GLY A 542 -2.16 -28.03 -19.08
N ASN A 543 -3.22 -27.94 -19.87
CA ASN A 543 -3.97 -29.12 -20.27
C ASN A 543 -3.37 -29.90 -21.44
N GLY A 544 -2.34 -29.35 -22.10
CA GLY A 544 -1.63 -29.99 -23.19
C GLY A 544 -2.49 -30.38 -24.40
N VAL A 545 -3.64 -29.72 -24.60
CA VAL A 545 -4.45 -29.93 -25.79
C VAL A 545 -3.90 -29.12 -26.96
N ASP A 546 -3.50 -29.78 -28.04
CA ASP A 546 -3.12 -29.07 -29.25
C ASP A 546 -4.37 -28.40 -29.84
N SER A 547 -4.35 -27.10 -30.01
CA SER A 547 -5.45 -26.29 -30.51
C SER A 547 -5.79 -26.56 -32.00
N TYR A 548 -4.91 -27.26 -32.73
CA TYR A 548 -5.10 -27.60 -34.15
C TYR A 548 -5.52 -29.04 -34.34
N THR A 549 -4.98 -29.99 -33.60
CA THR A 549 -5.27 -31.42 -33.81
C THR A 549 -6.25 -32.00 -32.80
N GLY A 550 -6.46 -31.34 -31.67
CA GLY A 550 -7.25 -31.82 -30.55
C GLY A 550 -6.65 -33.04 -29.85
N GLU A 551 -5.44 -33.43 -30.23
CA GLU A 551 -4.78 -34.51 -29.55
C GLU A 551 -4.38 -34.03 -28.16
N ILE A 552 -4.83 -34.80 -27.17
CA ILE A 552 -4.25 -34.67 -25.83
C ILE A 552 -2.86 -35.26 -25.94
N HIS A 553 -1.88 -34.41 -26.17
CA HIS A 553 -0.52 -34.86 -26.00
C HIS A 553 -0.34 -35.30 -24.55
N ASP A 554 0.49 -36.28 -24.28
CA ASP A 554 1.10 -36.57 -22.97
C ASP A 554 1.80 -35.33 -22.38
N ALA A 555 1.61 -34.25 -22.97
CA ALA A 555 2.07 -32.89 -22.79
C ALA A 555 1.46 -32.17 -21.59
N VAL A 556 0.49 -32.71 -20.88
CA VAL A 556 0.20 -32.27 -19.50
C VAL A 556 1.51 -32.26 -18.69
N LEU A 557 2.45 -33.11 -19.08
CA LEU A 557 3.81 -33.11 -18.57
C LEU A 557 4.76 -32.24 -19.40
N LYS A 558 4.48 -31.86 -20.64
CA LYS A 558 5.36 -31.05 -21.50
C LYS A 558 5.19 -29.54 -21.29
N GLU A 559 4.02 -29.06 -20.88
CA GLU A 559 3.79 -27.66 -20.52
C GLU A 559 4.00 -27.35 -19.04
N GLN A 560 4.60 -28.26 -18.31
CA GLN A 560 4.94 -28.01 -16.92
C GLN A 560 6.14 -27.08 -16.80
N THR A 561 5.92 -25.89 -16.27
CA THR A 561 7.00 -24.98 -15.88
C THR A 561 7.13 -24.97 -14.36
N ALA A 562 8.37 -25.09 -13.89
CA ALA A 562 8.67 -25.05 -12.46
C ALA A 562 9.84 -24.11 -12.18
N TYR A 563 9.81 -23.47 -11.03
CA TYR A 563 10.92 -22.67 -10.55
C TYR A 563 11.11 -22.85 -9.04
N ALA A 564 12.33 -22.64 -8.59
CA ALA A 564 12.68 -22.55 -7.17
C ALA A 564 13.75 -21.49 -6.98
N THR A 565 13.55 -20.61 -6.01
CA THR A 565 14.50 -19.56 -5.64
C THR A 565 14.83 -19.69 -4.16
N ARG A 566 16.06 -19.36 -3.80
CA ARG A 566 16.51 -19.36 -2.42
C ARG A 566 17.63 -18.37 -2.22
N ASN A 567 17.44 -17.48 -1.24
CA ASN A 567 18.53 -16.61 -0.81
C ASN A 567 18.59 -16.50 0.71
N THR A 568 19.76 -16.15 1.20
CA THR A 568 20.04 -15.97 2.63
C THR A 568 20.74 -14.63 2.82
N LEU A 569 20.34 -13.91 3.85
CA LEU A 569 20.92 -12.66 4.30
C LEU A 569 21.40 -12.83 5.74
N VAL A 570 22.67 -12.55 6.00
CA VAL A 570 23.27 -12.55 7.34
C VAL A 570 23.78 -11.17 7.64
N SER A 571 23.47 -10.65 8.84
CA SER A 571 23.77 -9.28 9.18
C SER A 571 24.34 -9.16 10.59
N TYR A 572 25.27 -8.23 10.76
CA TYR A 572 25.76 -7.78 12.05
C TYR A 572 25.60 -6.28 12.16
N PHE A 573 25.16 -5.79 13.30
CA PHE A 573 24.87 -4.37 13.48
C PHE A 573 25.23 -3.86 14.88
N GLY A 574 25.54 -2.57 14.92
CA GLY A 574 25.70 -1.81 16.16
C GLY A 574 25.08 -0.43 16.02
N ARG A 575 24.48 0.08 17.09
CA ARG A 575 23.90 1.41 17.17
C ARG A 575 24.27 2.07 18.49
N LEU A 576 24.65 3.33 18.41
CA LEU A 576 24.83 4.24 19.54
C LEU A 576 23.84 5.38 19.40
N ASN A 577 22.94 5.53 20.39
CA ASN A 577 22.19 6.76 20.59
C ASN A 577 22.77 7.47 21.82
N TYR A 578 23.09 8.75 21.67
CA TYR A 578 23.61 9.58 22.72
C TYR A 578 22.82 10.88 22.80
N SER A 579 22.38 11.21 24.00
CA SER A 579 21.73 12.48 24.31
C SER A 579 22.52 13.23 25.39
N LEU A 580 22.82 14.48 25.08
CA LEU A 580 23.48 15.42 26.01
C LEU A 580 22.52 16.54 26.38
N LEU A 581 22.32 16.77 27.69
CA LEU A 581 21.44 17.80 28.24
C LEU A 581 19.98 17.69 27.75
N ASP A 582 19.58 16.52 27.19
CA ASP A 582 18.31 16.31 26.50
C ASP A 582 18.07 17.29 25.32
N ARG A 583 19.12 17.85 24.74
CA ARG A 583 19.11 18.86 23.67
C ARG A 583 19.90 18.45 22.43
N TYR A 584 21.11 17.88 22.65
CA TYR A 584 21.99 17.46 21.57
C TYR A 584 21.89 15.95 21.43
N LEU A 585 21.39 15.52 20.32
CA LEU A 585 21.12 14.11 20.03
C LEU A 585 22.07 13.63 18.94
N LEU A 586 22.63 12.44 19.11
CA LEU A 586 23.47 11.78 18.12
C LEU A 586 23.02 10.34 18.00
N THR A 587 22.85 9.87 16.78
CA THR A 587 22.67 8.46 16.45
C THR A 587 23.74 8.05 15.46
N PHE A 588 24.50 7.02 15.80
CA PHE A 588 25.45 6.37 14.91
C PHE A 588 25.07 4.90 14.75
N THR A 589 24.94 4.43 13.50
CA THR A 589 24.66 3.03 13.20
C THR A 589 25.69 2.50 12.23
N MET A 590 26.15 1.29 12.47
CA MET A 590 27.05 0.53 11.59
C MET A 590 26.42 -0.84 11.35
N ARG A 591 26.29 -1.24 10.09
CA ARG A 591 25.77 -2.54 9.69
C ARG A 591 26.63 -3.18 8.61
N TRP A 592 26.80 -4.48 8.73
CA TRP A 592 27.46 -5.36 7.74
C TRP A 592 26.43 -6.40 7.32
N ASP A 593 26.11 -6.42 6.03
CA ASP A 593 25.17 -7.38 5.46
C ASP A 593 25.89 -8.28 4.45
N GLY A 594 25.70 -9.58 4.57
CA GLY A 594 26.22 -10.61 3.66
C GLY A 594 25.06 -11.30 2.93
N SER A 595 25.04 -11.22 1.59
CA SER A 595 24.00 -11.82 0.75
C SER A 595 24.52 -12.97 -0.09
N SER A 596 23.75 -14.07 -0.13
CA SER A 596 24.01 -15.20 -1.02
C SER A 596 23.77 -14.94 -2.51
N ARG A 597 23.21 -13.77 -2.85
CA ARG A 597 22.98 -13.35 -4.26
C ARG A 597 24.23 -12.91 -4.98
N PHE A 598 25.34 -12.72 -4.25
CA PHE A 598 26.61 -12.29 -4.79
C PHE A 598 27.70 -13.36 -4.62
N ALA A 599 28.69 -13.36 -5.51
CA ALA A 599 29.83 -14.26 -5.45
C ALA A 599 30.74 -13.99 -4.24
N ASP A 600 31.59 -14.95 -3.91
CA ASP A 600 32.65 -14.79 -2.92
C ASP A 600 33.49 -13.54 -3.21
N GLY A 601 33.78 -12.76 -2.19
CA GLY A 601 34.48 -11.47 -2.30
C GLY A 601 33.57 -10.25 -2.43
N ASN A 602 32.34 -10.38 -2.95
CA ASN A 602 31.37 -9.29 -3.11
C ASN A 602 30.12 -9.44 -2.23
N ARG A 603 30.06 -10.51 -1.41
CA ARG A 603 28.89 -10.82 -0.57
C ARG A 603 28.62 -9.77 0.48
N TRP A 604 29.66 -9.17 1.07
CA TRP A 604 29.54 -8.30 2.22
C TRP A 604 29.53 -6.85 1.83
N GLY A 605 28.49 -6.12 2.24
CA GLY A 605 28.37 -4.67 2.18
C GLY A 605 28.47 -4.04 3.56
N THR A 606 28.97 -2.81 3.62
CA THR A 606 29.16 -2.04 4.85
C THR A 606 28.35 -0.75 4.77
N PHE A 607 27.43 -0.55 5.72
CA PHE A 607 26.41 0.51 5.67
C PHE A 607 26.45 1.37 6.94
N PRO A 608 27.31 2.41 6.97
CA PRO A 608 27.37 3.37 8.08
C PRO A 608 26.27 4.43 7.97
N SER A 609 25.81 4.94 9.11
CA SER A 609 24.97 6.14 9.15
C SER A 609 25.24 6.99 10.40
N LEU A 610 25.05 8.30 10.24
CA LEU A 610 25.19 9.30 11.31
C LEU A 610 24.04 10.29 11.25
N ALA A 611 23.41 10.55 12.38
CA ALA A 611 22.41 11.60 12.51
C ALA A 611 22.65 12.46 13.74
N LEU A 612 22.38 13.74 13.58
CA LEU A 612 22.48 14.76 14.61
C LEU A 612 21.12 15.44 14.77
N GLY A 613 20.70 15.63 16.01
CA GLY A 613 19.51 16.38 16.38
C GLY A 613 19.85 17.50 17.36
N TRP A 614 19.31 18.68 17.13
CA TRP A 614 19.47 19.80 18.05
C TRP A 614 18.10 20.39 18.39
N LYS A 615 17.67 20.22 19.64
CA LYS A 615 16.43 20.78 20.17
C LYS A 615 16.65 22.26 20.49
N LEU A 616 16.50 23.11 19.47
CA LEU A 616 16.73 24.57 19.57
C LEU A 616 15.80 25.24 20.58
N LYS A 617 14.56 24.75 20.73
CA LYS A 617 13.58 25.26 21.70
C LYS A 617 14.08 25.19 23.14
N GLU A 618 14.90 24.18 23.48
CA GLU A 618 15.46 23.99 24.83
C GLU A 618 16.63 24.91 25.13
N GLU A 619 17.10 25.69 24.16
CA GLU A 619 18.18 26.66 24.36
C GLU A 619 17.69 27.91 25.10
N LYS A 620 18.56 28.47 25.91
CA LYS A 620 18.26 29.64 26.77
C LYS A 620 17.68 30.83 26.00
N PHE A 621 18.09 31.01 24.74
CA PHE A 621 17.62 32.12 23.89
C PHE A 621 16.25 31.91 23.27
N LEU A 622 15.71 30.66 23.26
CA LEU A 622 14.37 30.33 22.74
C LEU A 622 13.42 29.78 23.81
N LYS A 623 13.95 29.40 24.99
CA LYS A 623 13.16 28.71 26.03
C LYS A 623 11.96 29.54 26.47
N ASP A 624 12.13 30.87 26.58
CA ASP A 624 11.09 31.80 27.06
C ASP A 624 10.17 32.31 25.92
N VAL A 625 10.31 31.83 24.70
CA VAL A 625 9.42 32.18 23.59
C VAL A 625 8.17 31.30 23.64
N HIS A 626 7.12 31.76 24.34
CA HIS A 626 5.89 30.98 24.57
C HIS A 626 5.11 30.63 23.31
N ALA A 627 5.20 31.42 22.22
CA ALA A 627 4.55 31.12 20.95
C ALA A 627 5.15 29.89 20.26
N LEU A 628 6.41 29.56 20.54
CA LEU A 628 7.15 28.44 20.00
C LEU A 628 7.13 27.29 21.01
N SER A 629 6.45 26.19 20.68
CA SER A 629 6.35 24.99 21.54
C SER A 629 7.44 23.96 21.25
N ASP A 630 7.91 23.87 20.01
CA ASP A 630 8.99 22.97 19.61
C ASP A 630 9.76 23.57 18.44
N LEU A 631 11.10 23.37 18.43
CA LEU A 631 11.96 23.66 17.29
C LEU A 631 13.18 22.76 17.36
N LYS A 632 13.32 21.86 16.37
CA LYS A 632 14.43 20.89 16.32
C LYS A 632 15.03 20.86 14.92
N LEU A 633 16.36 21.03 14.85
CA LEU A 633 17.16 20.84 13.63
C LEU A 633 17.66 19.39 13.58
N ARG A 634 17.54 18.76 12.41
CA ARG A 634 18.04 17.42 12.15
C ARG A 634 18.98 17.42 10.95
N LEU A 635 20.12 16.74 11.09
CA LEU A 635 21.06 16.50 10.01
C LEU A 635 21.34 15.00 9.95
N GLY A 636 21.27 14.41 8.78
CA GLY A 636 21.46 12.98 8.58
C GLY A 636 22.35 12.68 7.36
N TRP A 637 23.19 11.68 7.50
CA TRP A 637 23.99 11.10 6.44
C TRP A 637 24.02 9.58 6.63
N GLY A 638 24.01 8.83 5.53
CA GLY A 638 24.19 7.39 5.60
C GLY A 638 24.24 6.74 4.25
N ILE A 639 24.75 5.51 4.23
CA ILE A 639 24.82 4.62 3.08
C ILE A 639 23.91 3.44 3.32
N THR A 640 23.12 3.08 2.32
CA THR A 640 22.27 1.88 2.32
C THR A 640 22.54 1.06 1.07
N GLY A 641 22.45 -0.26 1.17
CA GLY A 641 22.63 -1.17 0.04
C GLY A 641 21.32 -1.65 -0.56
N GLN A 642 21.33 -2.11 -1.80
CA GLN A 642 20.22 -2.82 -2.42
C GLN A 642 20.73 -4.14 -3.02
N GLN A 643 20.03 -5.22 -2.74
CA GLN A 643 20.34 -6.56 -3.23
C GLN A 643 19.14 -7.26 -3.89
N ASP A 644 17.96 -6.66 -3.89
CA ASP A 644 16.73 -7.29 -4.38
C ASP A 644 16.67 -7.23 -5.91
N ILE A 645 17.52 -8.08 -6.51
CA ILE A 645 17.62 -8.30 -7.95
C ILE A 645 16.73 -9.48 -8.36
N SER A 646 16.35 -9.52 -9.62
CA SER A 646 15.41 -10.53 -10.14
C SER A 646 15.95 -11.97 -10.16
N SER A 647 17.25 -12.19 -9.89
CA SER A 647 17.89 -13.51 -9.91
C SER A 647 18.74 -13.74 -8.67
N ASP A 648 18.57 -14.90 -8.04
CA ASP A 648 19.40 -15.32 -6.89
C ASP A 648 20.77 -15.86 -7.31
N PHE A 649 20.98 -16.16 -8.61
CA PHE A 649 22.15 -16.84 -9.14
C PHE A 649 22.77 -16.15 -10.36
N ALA A 650 22.58 -14.83 -10.53
CA ALA A 650 23.09 -14.08 -11.68
C ALA A 650 24.64 -14.08 -11.78
N TYR A 651 25.35 -14.45 -10.72
CA TYR A 651 26.81 -14.58 -10.70
C TYR A 651 27.28 -15.97 -11.11
N MET A 652 26.41 -16.96 -11.31
CA MET A 652 26.73 -18.33 -11.65
C MET A 652 26.45 -18.61 -13.13
N PRO A 653 27.28 -19.46 -13.78
CA PRO A 653 26.97 -19.96 -15.11
C PRO A 653 25.77 -20.91 -15.03
N LEU A 654 24.66 -20.54 -15.65
CA LEU A 654 23.46 -21.33 -15.78
C LEU A 654 23.23 -21.69 -17.25
N TYR A 655 22.48 -22.77 -17.49
CA TYR A 655 22.08 -23.17 -18.83
C TYR A 655 20.63 -22.78 -19.08
N ILE A 656 20.36 -22.31 -20.28
CA ILE A 656 19.00 -22.07 -20.80
C ILE A 656 18.69 -23.19 -21.77
N VAL A 657 17.56 -23.86 -21.56
CA VAL A 657 17.02 -24.84 -22.50
C VAL A 657 16.26 -24.11 -23.60
N SER A 658 16.39 -24.52 -24.85
CA SER A 658 15.62 -23.95 -25.97
C SER A 658 14.13 -24.19 -25.79
N ASP A 659 13.31 -23.29 -26.34
CA ASP A 659 11.87 -23.50 -26.47
C ASP A 659 11.52 -24.49 -27.60
N ASP A 660 10.23 -24.82 -27.73
CA ASP A 660 9.73 -25.77 -28.73
C ASP A 660 9.94 -25.30 -30.18
N TYR A 661 10.15 -24.00 -30.40
CA TYR A 661 10.41 -23.44 -31.74
C TYR A 661 11.91 -23.45 -32.15
N ALA A 662 12.77 -23.75 -31.19
CA ALA A 662 14.23 -23.75 -31.39
C ALA A 662 14.85 -25.10 -31.00
N GLN A 663 14.25 -26.20 -31.46
CA GLN A 663 14.73 -27.54 -31.25
C GLN A 663 15.69 -27.95 -32.37
N TYR A 664 16.65 -28.83 -32.10
CA TYR A 664 17.55 -29.40 -33.06
C TYR A 664 16.93 -30.66 -33.66
N PRO A 665 16.72 -30.72 -35.01
CA PRO A 665 16.19 -31.92 -35.67
C PRO A 665 17.31 -32.96 -35.80
N PHE A 666 17.09 -34.17 -35.29
CA PHE A 666 17.98 -35.31 -35.48
C PHE A 666 17.20 -36.51 -35.99
N GLY A 667 17.26 -36.74 -37.28
CA GLY A 667 16.38 -37.69 -37.98
C GLY A 667 14.95 -37.19 -37.99
N ASN A 668 14.03 -37.98 -37.45
CA ASN A 668 12.58 -37.61 -37.31
C ASN A 668 12.24 -37.14 -35.88
N GLU A 669 13.26 -36.95 -35.05
CA GLU A 669 13.06 -36.49 -33.67
C GLU A 669 13.63 -35.08 -33.48
N TYR A 670 12.98 -34.31 -32.59
CA TYR A 670 13.39 -32.96 -32.24
C TYR A 670 13.90 -32.93 -30.81
N TYR A 671 15.05 -32.35 -30.59
CA TYR A 671 15.72 -32.30 -29.29
C TYR A 671 15.93 -30.86 -28.83
N HIS A 672 15.54 -30.59 -27.61
CA HIS A 672 15.89 -29.33 -26.97
C HIS A 672 17.38 -29.20 -26.80
N THR A 673 17.90 -28.07 -27.20
CA THR A 673 19.33 -27.74 -27.00
C THR A 673 19.47 -26.87 -25.74
N SER A 674 20.62 -27.02 -25.07
CA SER A 674 20.95 -26.18 -23.93
C SER A 674 22.13 -25.28 -24.28
N ARG A 675 22.04 -24.01 -23.91
CA ARG A 675 23.14 -23.05 -24.05
C ARG A 675 23.44 -22.39 -22.72
N PRO A 676 24.73 -22.05 -22.43
CA PRO A 676 25.06 -21.26 -21.26
C PRO A 676 24.40 -19.87 -21.33
N ASN A 677 23.98 -19.35 -20.19
CA ASN A 677 23.53 -17.97 -20.08
C ASN A 677 24.70 -17.05 -19.72
N ALA A 678 24.53 -15.74 -19.93
CA ALA A 678 25.48 -14.76 -19.45
C ALA A 678 25.48 -14.73 -17.92
N PHE A 679 26.66 -14.64 -17.33
CA PHE A 679 26.86 -14.52 -15.90
C PHE A 679 27.96 -13.51 -15.57
N ASN A 680 27.90 -12.92 -14.38
CA ASN A 680 28.88 -11.95 -13.92
C ASN A 680 29.28 -12.21 -12.47
N THR A 681 30.48 -12.72 -12.27
CA THR A 681 31.03 -13.01 -10.93
C THR A 681 31.40 -11.77 -10.14
N ASN A 682 31.40 -10.58 -10.77
CA ASN A 682 31.76 -9.31 -10.14
C ASN A 682 30.51 -8.52 -9.65
N LEU A 683 29.32 -9.13 -9.71
CA LEU A 683 28.14 -8.50 -9.19
C LEU A 683 28.29 -8.17 -7.70
N LYS A 684 27.92 -6.94 -7.35
CA LYS A 684 27.97 -6.41 -5.99
C LYS A 684 26.71 -5.58 -5.68
N TRP A 685 26.64 -5.09 -4.48
CA TRP A 685 25.60 -4.22 -3.99
C TRP A 685 25.45 -2.93 -4.81
N GLU A 686 24.22 -2.48 -5.07
CA GLU A 686 23.98 -1.07 -5.37
C GLU A 686 24.09 -0.28 -4.06
N GLU A 687 24.70 0.89 -4.09
CA GLU A 687 24.91 1.71 -2.89
C GLU A 687 24.25 3.07 -3.05
N THR A 688 23.38 3.41 -2.10
CA THR A 688 22.70 4.72 -2.06
C THR A 688 23.24 5.54 -0.89
N THR A 689 23.93 6.63 -1.21
CA THR A 689 24.34 7.66 -0.24
C THR A 689 23.25 8.71 -0.13
N THR A 690 22.82 8.98 1.10
CA THR A 690 21.74 9.94 1.40
C THR A 690 22.24 11.04 2.35
N TYR A 691 21.93 12.29 2.01
CA TYR A 691 22.07 13.46 2.88
C TYR A 691 20.68 14.02 3.13
N ASN A 692 20.37 14.34 4.40
CA ASN A 692 19.09 14.90 4.81
C ASN A 692 19.32 16.06 5.80
N ALA A 693 18.57 17.14 5.60
CA ALA A 693 18.47 18.23 6.55
C ALA A 693 16.99 18.52 6.84
N GLY A 694 16.59 18.55 8.10
CA GLY A 694 15.20 18.69 8.50
C GLY A 694 15.02 19.68 9.64
N LEU A 695 13.89 20.37 9.65
CA LEU A 695 13.47 21.27 10.72
C LEU A 695 12.08 20.86 11.18
N ASP A 696 11.97 20.41 12.44
CA ASP A 696 10.67 20.17 13.08
C ASP A 696 10.28 21.42 13.86
N PHE A 697 9.02 21.83 13.80
CA PHE A 697 8.51 23.02 14.46
C PHE A 697 7.15 22.77 15.12
N GLY A 698 6.90 23.49 16.21
CA GLY A 698 5.63 23.52 16.91
C GLY A 698 5.33 24.93 17.42
N PHE A 699 4.08 25.37 17.28
CA PHE A 699 3.61 26.67 17.74
C PHE A 699 2.31 26.54 18.54
N LEU A 700 2.05 27.52 19.41
CA LEU A 700 0.79 27.66 20.16
C LEU A 700 0.43 26.40 20.95
N ASN A 701 1.39 25.87 21.75
CA ASN A 701 1.24 24.66 22.56
C ASN A 701 0.83 23.43 21.72
N GLY A 702 1.53 23.27 20.56
CA GLY A 702 1.30 22.13 19.67
C GLY A 702 0.06 22.23 18.77
N ARG A 703 -0.71 23.34 18.82
CA ARG A 703 -1.86 23.53 17.92
C ARG A 703 -1.46 23.62 16.45
N ILE A 704 -0.24 24.02 16.19
CA ILE A 704 0.38 23.97 14.87
C ILE A 704 1.70 23.24 15.03
N SER A 705 1.90 22.16 14.29
CA SER A 705 3.14 21.40 14.26
C SER A 705 3.44 20.96 12.83
N GLY A 706 4.72 20.74 12.53
CA GLY A 706 5.07 20.30 11.20
C GLY A 706 6.56 20.03 11.06
N SER A 707 6.94 19.68 9.84
CA SER A 707 8.33 19.48 9.46
C SER A 707 8.61 20.01 8.06
N PHE A 708 9.84 20.43 7.85
CA PHE A 708 10.40 20.75 6.55
C PHE A 708 11.69 19.94 6.39
N ASP A 709 11.78 19.13 5.35
CA ASP A 709 12.93 18.28 5.04
C ASP A 709 13.45 18.57 3.64
N GLY A 710 14.76 18.67 3.48
CA GLY A 710 15.46 18.67 2.20
C GLY A 710 16.37 17.45 2.13
N TYR A 711 16.42 16.77 0.99
CA TYR A 711 17.24 15.58 0.82
C TYR A 711 17.93 15.53 -0.53
N TYR A 712 19.07 14.86 -0.54
CA TYR A 712 19.84 14.50 -1.71
C TYR A 712 20.28 13.03 -1.57
N ARG A 713 19.96 12.22 -2.58
CA ARG A 713 20.30 10.81 -2.68
C ARG A 713 21.07 10.56 -3.96
N ASN A 714 22.20 9.88 -3.86
CA ASN A 714 22.97 9.42 -5.01
C ASN A 714 23.10 7.89 -4.92
N THR A 715 22.65 7.19 -5.95
CA THR A 715 22.82 5.74 -6.06
C THR A 715 23.87 5.45 -7.13
N ASP A 716 24.90 4.76 -6.72
CA ASP A 716 25.99 4.31 -7.55
C ASP A 716 25.95 2.78 -7.70
N ASP A 717 26.73 2.28 -8.67
CA ASP A 717 26.83 0.85 -8.97
C ASP A 717 25.48 0.20 -9.29
N LEU A 718 24.58 0.94 -9.98
CA LEU A 718 23.28 0.43 -10.38
C LEU A 718 23.41 -0.84 -11.19
N LEU A 719 22.60 -1.82 -10.85
CA LEU A 719 22.45 -3.04 -11.61
C LEU A 719 21.70 -2.75 -12.92
N ASN A 720 22.40 -2.85 -14.03
CA ASN A 720 21.84 -2.60 -15.35
C ASN A 720 22.15 -3.75 -16.30
N SER A 721 21.18 -4.14 -17.12
CA SER A 721 21.39 -5.11 -18.20
C SER A 721 21.93 -4.36 -19.41
N VAL A 722 23.22 -4.54 -19.69
CA VAL A 722 23.91 -3.82 -20.77
C VAL A 722 24.27 -4.75 -21.90
N LYS A 723 24.26 -4.22 -23.14
CA LYS A 723 24.79 -4.92 -24.30
C LYS A 723 26.29 -5.09 -24.12
N ILE A 724 26.77 -6.27 -24.37
CA ILE A 724 28.19 -6.60 -24.29
C ILE A 724 28.75 -6.95 -25.69
N PRO A 725 30.07 -6.76 -25.95
CA PRO A 725 30.66 -7.13 -27.21
C PRO A 725 30.43 -8.60 -27.55
N VAL A 726 30.12 -8.88 -28.80
CA VAL A 726 29.86 -10.22 -29.28
C VAL A 726 31.07 -11.13 -29.00
N GLY A 727 30.80 -12.30 -28.44
CA GLY A 727 31.86 -13.28 -28.13
C GLY A 727 32.53 -13.11 -26.76
N THR A 728 32.17 -12.08 -25.98
CA THR A 728 32.76 -11.88 -24.65
C THR A 728 32.00 -12.64 -23.54
N ASN A 729 30.77 -13.05 -23.80
CA ASN A 729 29.97 -13.90 -22.94
C ASN A 729 28.90 -14.65 -23.77
N PHE A 730 28.12 -15.51 -23.15
CA PHE A 730 27.16 -16.43 -23.80
C PHE A 730 25.82 -15.78 -24.21
N ASN A 731 25.65 -14.53 -23.93
CA ASN A 731 24.43 -13.77 -24.30
C ASN A 731 24.84 -12.39 -24.82
N ALA A 732 23.94 -11.71 -25.54
CA ALA A 732 24.15 -10.36 -26.04
C ALA A 732 24.05 -9.29 -24.95
N GLN A 733 23.48 -9.62 -23.79
CA GLN A 733 23.31 -8.73 -22.65
C GLN A 733 23.79 -9.44 -21.38
N MET A 734 24.30 -8.66 -20.44
CA MET A 734 24.73 -9.13 -19.13
C MET A 734 24.39 -8.12 -18.05
N LEU A 735 23.99 -8.61 -16.88
CA LEU A 735 23.76 -7.78 -15.71
C LEU A 735 25.12 -7.31 -15.15
N GLN A 736 25.27 -6.00 -14.99
CA GLN A 736 26.49 -5.37 -14.47
C GLN A 736 26.17 -4.24 -13.52
N ASN A 737 27.05 -3.98 -12.56
CA ASN A 737 27.01 -2.79 -11.72
C ASN A 737 27.55 -1.59 -12.49
N ILE A 738 26.74 -1.03 -13.36
CA ILE A 738 27.08 0.10 -14.20
C ILE A 738 25.92 1.07 -14.22
N GLY A 739 26.16 2.26 -13.74
CA GLY A 739 25.18 3.30 -13.77
C GLY A 739 25.12 4.04 -12.44
N SER A 740 24.55 5.22 -12.50
CA SER A 740 24.28 6.04 -11.33
C SER A 740 23.03 6.89 -11.58
N LEU A 741 22.31 7.15 -10.53
CA LEU A 741 21.19 8.08 -10.56
C LEU A 741 21.15 8.94 -9.29
N LYS A 742 20.54 10.10 -9.38
CA LYS A 742 20.32 10.98 -8.24
C LYS A 742 18.84 11.32 -8.07
N ASN A 743 18.43 11.44 -6.80
CA ASN A 743 17.12 11.98 -6.42
C ASN A 743 17.34 13.10 -5.42
N TYR A 744 16.68 14.22 -5.60
CA TYR A 744 16.69 15.30 -4.62
C TYR A 744 15.34 15.99 -4.57
N GLY A 745 15.03 16.56 -3.41
CA GLY A 745 13.72 17.17 -3.25
C GLY A 745 13.53 17.84 -1.91
N VAL A 746 12.33 18.40 -1.75
CA VAL A 746 11.87 19.01 -0.51
C VAL A 746 10.52 18.46 -0.11
N GLU A 747 10.32 18.29 1.17
CA GLU A 747 9.10 17.80 1.80
C GLU A 747 8.66 18.81 2.85
N PHE A 748 7.36 19.09 2.89
CA PHE A 748 6.76 19.93 3.91
C PHE A 748 5.51 19.25 4.44
N SER A 749 5.36 19.23 5.76
CA SER A 749 4.14 18.78 6.41
C SER A 749 3.72 19.74 7.50
N ILE A 750 2.42 19.99 7.63
CA ILE A 750 1.85 20.79 8.70
C ILE A 750 0.57 20.15 9.19
N ASN A 751 0.46 20.03 10.50
CA ASN A 751 -0.74 19.66 11.22
C ASN A 751 -1.19 20.89 12.03
N ALA A 752 -2.42 21.27 11.87
CA ALA A 752 -2.98 22.43 12.56
C ALA A 752 -4.34 22.09 13.16
N THR A 753 -4.63 22.62 14.33
CA THR A 753 -5.94 22.63 14.95
C THR A 753 -6.42 24.09 15.09
N PRO A 754 -6.91 24.72 13.97
CA PRO A 754 -7.20 26.14 13.93
C PRO A 754 -8.27 26.56 14.95
N VAL A 755 -9.27 25.70 15.16
CA VAL A 755 -10.38 25.95 16.06
C VAL A 755 -10.54 24.81 17.05
N VAL A 756 -10.49 25.12 18.33
CA VAL A 756 -10.85 24.22 19.43
C VAL A 756 -11.78 24.97 20.37
N THR A 757 -13.01 24.47 20.51
CA THR A 757 -13.99 24.94 21.47
C THR A 757 -14.54 23.73 22.25
N ARG A 758 -15.41 23.98 23.24
CA ARG A 758 -16.04 22.88 24.00
C ARG A 758 -16.78 21.87 23.11
N ASP A 759 -17.47 22.37 22.08
CA ASP A 759 -18.38 21.56 21.25
C ASP A 759 -17.87 21.34 19.83
N PHE A 760 -16.80 22.04 19.41
CA PHE A 760 -16.28 21.99 18.03
C PHE A 760 -14.75 21.97 18.00
N SER A 761 -14.19 21.04 17.25
CA SER A 761 -12.78 21.02 16.88
C SER A 761 -12.61 20.88 15.38
N TRP A 762 -11.60 21.55 14.85
CA TRP A 762 -11.19 21.44 13.44
C TRP A 762 -9.72 21.12 13.35
N GLU A 763 -9.42 19.97 12.77
CA GLU A 763 -8.07 19.47 12.52
C GLU A 763 -7.80 19.53 11.00
N LEU A 764 -6.64 20.01 10.62
CA LEU A 764 -6.18 20.18 9.25
C LEU A 764 -4.75 19.63 9.11
N THR A 765 -4.56 18.70 8.19
CA THR A 765 -3.23 18.19 7.82
C THR A 765 -2.97 18.49 6.37
N TYR A 766 -1.85 19.11 6.07
CA TYR A 766 -1.38 19.35 4.71
C TYR A 766 0.03 18.83 4.55
N ASN A 767 0.30 18.20 3.41
CA ASN A 767 1.64 17.78 3.03
C ASN A 767 1.93 18.15 1.57
N PHE A 768 3.20 18.44 1.32
CA PHE A 768 3.74 18.82 0.02
C PHE A 768 5.06 18.12 -0.21
N THR A 769 5.27 17.65 -1.43
CA THR A 769 6.52 17.04 -1.88
C THR A 769 6.87 17.58 -3.26
N TRP A 770 8.09 17.99 -3.43
CA TRP A 770 8.73 18.17 -4.72
C TRP A 770 9.90 17.21 -4.82
N ASN A 771 9.95 16.41 -5.89
CA ASN A 771 11.01 15.44 -6.12
C ASN A 771 11.51 15.52 -7.56
N HIS A 772 12.84 15.45 -7.72
CA HIS A 772 13.49 15.36 -9.03
C HIS A 772 14.38 14.11 -9.07
N ASN A 773 14.27 13.36 -10.19
CA ASN A 773 15.07 12.19 -10.49
C ASN A 773 15.88 12.43 -11.75
N GLU A 774 17.15 12.02 -11.79
CA GLU A 774 18.01 12.14 -12.97
C GLU A 774 19.01 11.00 -13.03
N ILE A 775 19.11 10.38 -14.19
CA ILE A 775 20.12 9.36 -14.48
C ILE A 775 21.43 10.07 -14.81
N THR A 776 22.50 9.79 -14.08
CA THR A 776 23.80 10.44 -14.26
C THR A 776 24.79 9.58 -15.03
N LYS A 777 24.58 8.24 -15.07
CA LYS A 777 25.44 7.31 -15.80
C LYS A 777 24.67 6.04 -16.18
N LEU A 778 24.91 5.49 -17.38
CA LEU A 778 24.32 4.22 -17.86
C LEU A 778 25.32 3.23 -18.41
N THR A 779 26.53 3.67 -18.79
CA THR A 779 27.58 2.83 -19.36
C THR A 779 28.91 3.05 -18.65
N GLY A 780 29.91 2.20 -18.92
CA GLY A 780 31.30 2.37 -18.42
C GLY A 780 32.03 3.57 -19.02
N GLY A 781 31.55 4.13 -20.14
CA GLY A 781 32.09 5.31 -20.82
C GLY A 781 31.24 6.56 -20.59
N ASN A 782 31.58 7.64 -21.29
CA ASN A 782 30.85 8.93 -21.28
C ASN A 782 29.88 9.08 -22.46
N ASP A 783 29.30 7.96 -22.93
CA ASP A 783 28.36 7.99 -24.04
C ASP A 783 27.00 8.53 -23.54
N THR A 784 26.71 9.79 -23.86
CA THR A 784 25.46 10.48 -23.51
C THR A 784 24.32 10.16 -24.48
N ASP A 785 24.62 9.56 -25.64
CA ASP A 785 23.61 9.20 -26.64
C ASP A 785 23.06 7.79 -26.41
N TYR A 786 23.73 6.99 -25.59
CA TYR A 786 23.26 5.67 -25.21
C TYR A 786 21.97 5.77 -24.39
N TYR A 787 21.01 4.95 -24.75
CA TYR A 787 19.74 4.82 -24.02
C TYR A 787 19.33 3.34 -23.93
N VAL A 788 18.50 3.04 -22.94
CA VAL A 788 17.88 1.73 -22.73
C VAL A 788 16.38 1.90 -22.83
N GLU A 789 15.73 1.16 -23.76
CA GLU A 789 14.28 1.13 -23.86
C GLU A 789 13.67 0.48 -22.60
N THR A 790 12.66 1.14 -22.04
CA THR A 790 12.00 0.73 -20.80
C THR A 790 10.48 0.89 -20.92
N GLY A 791 9.75 0.57 -19.86
CA GLY A 791 8.31 0.65 -19.82
C GLY A 791 7.60 -0.48 -20.55
N ASP A 792 6.26 -0.40 -20.54
CA ASP A 792 5.39 -1.35 -21.22
C ASP A 792 5.40 -1.13 -22.75
N LYS A 793 4.99 -2.17 -23.48
CA LYS A 793 4.78 -2.09 -24.91
C LYS A 793 3.47 -1.35 -25.19
N ILE A 794 3.43 -0.56 -26.24
CA ILE A 794 2.21 0.08 -26.72
C ILE A 794 1.45 -0.86 -27.65
N SER A 795 0.16 -0.58 -27.85
CA SER A 795 -0.77 -1.41 -28.67
C SER A 795 -0.44 -1.39 -30.17
N ARG A 796 0.28 -0.35 -30.65
CA ARG A 796 0.70 -0.22 -32.03
C ARG A 796 2.18 -0.55 -32.19
N GLY A 797 2.55 -0.90 -33.42
CA GLY A 797 3.90 -1.38 -33.74
C GLY A 797 4.14 -2.82 -33.26
N ASN A 798 5.33 -3.34 -33.54
CA ASN A 798 5.72 -4.68 -33.15
C ASN A 798 6.66 -4.59 -31.93
N ASN A 799 6.16 -4.90 -30.75
CA ASN A 799 6.93 -4.78 -29.50
C ASN A 799 7.48 -3.38 -29.21
N THR A 800 6.80 -2.34 -29.72
CA THR A 800 7.28 -0.95 -29.64
C THR A 800 7.15 -0.40 -28.23
N LYS A 801 8.17 0.35 -27.81
CA LYS A 801 8.22 1.08 -26.54
C LYS A 801 8.42 2.56 -26.80
N VAL A 802 7.83 3.39 -25.98
CA VAL A 802 7.92 4.86 -26.07
C VAL A 802 8.66 5.49 -24.89
N GLN A 803 9.20 4.68 -23.99
CA GLN A 803 9.94 5.16 -22.82
C GLN A 803 11.39 4.67 -22.86
N VAL A 804 12.29 5.51 -22.36
CA VAL A 804 13.73 5.19 -22.26
C VAL A 804 14.32 5.65 -20.94
N ASN A 805 15.42 5.03 -20.58
CA ASN A 805 16.40 5.53 -19.61
C ASN A 805 17.56 6.14 -20.40
N LYS A 806 17.84 7.43 -20.21
CA LYS A 806 18.93 8.19 -20.89
C LYS A 806 19.62 9.10 -19.87
N VAL A 807 20.94 9.25 -19.99
CA VAL A 807 21.75 10.14 -19.14
C VAL A 807 21.29 11.59 -19.26
N GLY A 808 21.17 12.30 -18.13
CA GLY A 808 20.70 13.68 -18.02
C GLY A 808 19.19 13.84 -17.91
N TYR A 809 18.43 12.73 -17.93
CA TYR A 809 16.97 12.73 -17.88
C TYR A 809 16.43 11.84 -16.75
N PRO A 810 15.19 12.08 -16.33
CA PRO A 810 14.50 11.20 -15.40
C PRO A 810 14.31 9.78 -15.96
N ALA A 811 14.26 8.79 -15.08
CA ALA A 811 13.98 7.42 -15.47
C ALA A 811 12.58 7.30 -16.14
N ASN A 812 12.48 6.42 -17.13
CA ASN A 812 11.28 6.14 -17.92
C ASN A 812 10.72 7.35 -18.68
N SER A 813 11.58 8.30 -19.10
CA SER A 813 11.15 9.45 -19.90
C SER A 813 10.64 9.01 -21.27
N PHE A 814 9.63 9.73 -21.80
CA PHE A 814 9.08 9.47 -23.13
C PHE A 814 10.05 9.90 -24.21
N TYR A 815 10.30 9.00 -25.17
CA TYR A 815 11.22 9.19 -26.29
C TYR A 815 10.46 9.01 -27.60
N VAL A 816 10.03 10.14 -28.16
CA VAL A 816 9.03 10.23 -29.23
C VAL A 816 9.44 11.28 -30.26
N TYR A 817 8.77 11.30 -31.40
CA TYR A 817 8.92 12.38 -32.39
C TYR A 817 8.14 13.61 -31.98
N GLN A 818 8.62 14.79 -32.37
CA GLN A 818 7.90 16.05 -32.22
C GLN A 818 6.89 16.16 -33.36
N GLN A 819 5.61 16.32 -33.00
CA GLN A 819 4.50 16.43 -33.98
C GLN A 819 4.54 17.71 -34.76
N VAL A 820 4.22 17.63 -36.06
CA VAL A 820 3.91 18.79 -36.91
C VAL A 820 2.40 19.01 -36.93
N TYR A 821 1.98 20.26 -36.85
CA TYR A 821 0.56 20.69 -36.86
C TYR A 821 0.24 21.53 -38.08
N ASP A 822 -1.01 21.49 -38.52
CA ASP A 822 -1.55 22.39 -39.55
C ASP A 822 -1.89 23.78 -38.97
N GLU A 823 -2.44 24.67 -39.84
CA GLU A 823 -2.83 26.03 -39.47
C GLU A 823 -3.97 26.09 -38.42
N ASN A 824 -4.65 24.98 -38.16
CA ASN A 824 -5.74 24.86 -37.20
C ASN A 824 -5.32 24.13 -35.93
N ASP A 825 -4.01 24.01 -35.67
CA ASP A 825 -3.45 23.22 -34.55
C ASP A 825 -3.82 21.71 -34.55
N LYS A 826 -4.18 21.15 -35.73
CA LYS A 826 -4.46 19.76 -35.92
C LYS A 826 -3.18 18.99 -36.29
N PRO A 827 -2.86 17.85 -35.59
CA PRO A 827 -1.68 17.07 -35.92
C PRO A 827 -1.78 16.50 -37.35
N ILE A 828 -0.70 16.60 -38.11
CA ILE A 828 -0.59 16.01 -39.45
C ILE A 828 -0.04 14.58 -39.30
N GLU A 829 -0.78 13.62 -39.85
CA GLU A 829 -0.44 12.21 -39.72
C GLU A 829 0.95 11.90 -40.25
N ASN A 830 1.80 11.28 -39.42
CA ASN A 830 3.16 10.83 -39.73
C ASN A 830 4.12 11.95 -40.19
N GLU A 831 3.80 13.22 -39.91
CA GLU A 831 4.68 14.35 -40.18
C GLU A 831 5.33 14.78 -38.87
N PHE A 832 6.66 14.77 -38.83
CA PHE A 832 7.45 15.09 -37.65
C PHE A 832 8.49 16.16 -37.96
N VAL A 833 8.93 16.85 -36.92
CA VAL A 833 9.99 17.84 -37.02
C VAL A 833 11.33 17.15 -37.22
N ASP A 834 12.03 17.53 -38.30
CA ASP A 834 13.43 17.18 -38.54
C ASP A 834 14.30 17.95 -37.55
N ARG A 835 14.67 17.30 -36.45
CA ARG A 835 15.38 17.93 -35.32
C ARG A 835 16.88 18.06 -35.58
N ASN A 836 17.48 17.17 -36.38
CA ASN A 836 18.89 17.19 -36.70
C ASN A 836 19.21 17.94 -37.98
N GLY A 837 18.16 18.28 -38.77
CA GLY A 837 18.28 19.09 -40.00
C GLY A 837 18.91 18.37 -41.21
N ASP A 838 18.87 17.02 -41.20
CA ASP A 838 19.47 16.20 -42.28
C ASP A 838 18.49 15.91 -43.44
N GLY A 839 17.23 16.33 -43.33
CA GLY A 839 16.17 16.15 -44.32
C GLY A 839 15.57 14.75 -44.35
N ILE A 840 15.84 13.90 -43.37
CA ILE A 840 15.37 12.51 -43.26
C ILE A 840 14.79 12.24 -41.84
N ILE A 841 13.51 12.04 -41.74
CA ILE A 841 12.89 11.68 -40.48
C ILE A 841 13.22 10.22 -40.11
N ASN A 842 13.95 10.05 -39.01
CA ASN A 842 14.37 8.73 -38.49
C ASN A 842 14.55 8.76 -36.95
N SER A 843 15.06 7.67 -36.37
CA SER A 843 15.24 7.58 -34.90
C SER A 843 16.11 8.69 -34.29
N SER A 844 16.94 9.39 -35.11
CA SER A 844 17.78 10.49 -34.63
C SER A 844 16.99 11.79 -34.38
N ASP A 845 15.74 11.87 -34.87
CA ASP A 845 14.83 13.00 -34.65
C ASP A 845 13.95 12.84 -33.42
N LYS A 846 14.00 11.66 -32.80
CA LYS A 846 13.31 11.46 -31.53
C LYS A 846 13.98 12.26 -30.42
N TYR A 847 13.19 12.70 -29.48
CA TYR A 847 13.69 13.49 -28.35
C TYR A 847 13.00 13.07 -27.04
N ILE A 848 13.62 13.41 -25.94
CA ILE A 848 12.98 13.26 -24.63
C ILE A 848 11.96 14.39 -24.47
N TYR A 849 10.69 14.02 -24.37
CA TYR A 849 9.61 15.00 -24.24
C TYR A 849 9.22 15.25 -22.79
N GLN A 850 8.68 14.25 -22.09
CA GLN A 850 8.16 14.34 -20.73
C GLN A 850 8.43 13.03 -19.96
N LYS A 851 7.91 12.90 -18.74
CA LYS A 851 8.07 11.74 -17.86
C LYS A 851 6.77 11.34 -17.19
N PRO A 852 6.55 10.07 -16.82
CA PRO A 852 5.35 9.63 -16.11
C PRO A 852 5.31 10.06 -14.64
N ALA A 853 6.47 10.21 -13.99
CA ALA A 853 6.55 10.58 -12.57
C ALA A 853 6.17 12.05 -12.36
N ALA A 854 5.36 12.34 -11.36
CA ALA A 854 5.00 13.69 -10.96
C ALA A 854 6.18 14.44 -10.36
N ASP A 855 6.25 15.75 -10.59
CA ASP A 855 7.16 16.63 -9.86
C ASP A 855 6.61 17.02 -8.50
N PHE A 856 5.30 17.26 -8.40
CA PHE A 856 4.67 17.73 -7.17
C PHE A 856 3.58 16.78 -6.72
N LEU A 857 3.64 16.40 -5.45
CA LEU A 857 2.61 15.64 -4.76
C LEU A 857 2.10 16.45 -3.58
N MET A 858 0.79 16.55 -3.43
CA MET A 858 0.16 17.27 -2.33
C MET A 858 -0.96 16.42 -1.71
N GLY A 859 -1.15 16.57 -0.41
CA GLY A 859 -2.23 15.94 0.31
C GLY A 859 -2.85 16.93 1.31
N LEU A 860 -4.16 16.94 1.39
CA LEU A 860 -4.93 17.73 2.34
C LEU A 860 -5.99 16.86 3.01
N THR A 861 -5.95 16.77 4.33
CA THR A 861 -6.99 16.11 5.13
C THR A 861 -7.59 17.12 6.08
N SER A 862 -8.92 17.19 6.11
CA SER A 862 -9.67 18.03 7.03
C SER A 862 -10.63 17.17 7.83
N LYS A 863 -10.62 17.32 9.16
CA LYS A 863 -11.52 16.63 10.08
C LYS A 863 -12.15 17.66 11.02
N MET A 864 -13.46 17.67 11.08
CA MET A 864 -14.27 18.52 11.94
C MET A 864 -15.08 17.64 12.86
N THR A 865 -15.08 17.97 14.14
CA THR A 865 -15.90 17.29 15.14
C THR A 865 -16.83 18.32 15.81
N TRP A 866 -18.14 18.09 15.76
CA TRP A 866 -19.14 18.93 16.41
C TRP A 866 -20.05 18.08 17.30
N LYS A 867 -19.82 18.17 18.62
CA LYS A 867 -20.51 17.32 19.61
C LYS A 867 -20.34 15.82 19.26
N ALA A 868 -21.44 15.16 18.88
CA ALA A 868 -21.45 13.75 18.50
C ALA A 868 -21.23 13.51 17.00
N TRP A 869 -21.16 14.56 16.19
CA TRP A 869 -20.95 14.48 14.76
C TRP A 869 -19.47 14.65 14.39
N ASP A 870 -19.03 13.92 13.42
CA ASP A 870 -17.72 14.12 12.77
C ASP A 870 -17.90 14.19 11.26
N PHE A 871 -17.18 15.11 10.65
CA PHE A 871 -17.10 15.28 9.20
C PHE A 871 -15.63 15.32 8.78
N SER A 872 -15.28 14.56 7.75
CA SER A 872 -13.91 14.58 7.23
C SER A 872 -13.89 14.41 5.72
N PHE A 873 -12.87 14.98 5.08
CA PHE A 873 -12.56 14.74 3.68
C PHE A 873 -11.04 14.71 3.47
N SER A 874 -10.64 14.06 2.39
CA SER A 874 -9.25 13.93 1.98
C SER A 874 -9.10 14.24 0.51
N LEU A 875 -8.19 15.16 0.20
CA LEU A 875 -7.82 15.55 -1.16
C LEU A 875 -6.36 15.20 -1.41
N ARG A 876 -6.05 14.76 -2.62
CA ARG A 876 -4.66 14.62 -3.08
C ARG A 876 -4.50 15.12 -4.50
N SER A 877 -3.30 15.56 -4.80
CA SER A 877 -2.93 16.10 -6.10
C SER A 877 -1.59 15.52 -6.55
N SER A 878 -1.52 15.24 -7.84
CA SER A 878 -0.30 14.88 -8.55
C SER A 878 -0.18 15.83 -9.73
N LEU A 879 0.92 16.56 -9.83
CA LEU A 879 1.09 17.58 -10.85
C LEU A 879 2.37 17.33 -11.65
N ASN A 880 2.30 17.69 -12.93
CA ASN A 880 3.38 17.57 -13.90
C ASN A 880 3.80 16.11 -14.15
N ASN A 881 2.83 15.20 -14.11
CA ASN A 881 2.95 13.82 -14.58
C ASN A 881 2.29 13.69 -15.94
N TYR A 882 2.84 12.80 -16.77
CA TYR A 882 2.39 12.58 -18.14
C TYR A 882 2.11 11.12 -18.38
N VAL A 883 1.17 10.87 -19.30
CA VAL A 883 0.73 9.52 -19.69
C VAL A 883 0.69 9.45 -21.21
N TYR A 884 1.24 8.38 -21.77
CA TYR A 884 1.03 8.05 -23.17
C TYR A 884 -0.36 7.44 -23.33
N TYR A 885 -1.22 8.10 -24.09
CA TYR A 885 -2.62 7.72 -24.30
C TYR A 885 -2.71 6.63 -25.37
N ASP A 886 -2.33 5.40 -25.01
CA ASP A 886 -2.23 4.25 -25.89
C ASP A 886 -3.59 3.85 -26.49
N PHE A 887 -4.67 4.05 -25.74
CA PHE A 887 -6.03 3.80 -26.25
C PHE A 887 -6.32 4.64 -27.50
N LEU A 888 -6.10 5.96 -27.43
CA LEU A 888 -6.31 6.85 -28.58
C LEU A 888 -5.34 6.51 -29.71
N ALA A 889 -4.05 6.30 -29.43
CA ALA A 889 -3.07 5.91 -30.44
C ALA A 889 -3.48 4.63 -31.17
N GLY A 890 -4.06 3.67 -30.44
CA GLY A 890 -4.62 2.43 -30.97
C GLY A 890 -5.85 2.63 -31.85
N LYS A 891 -6.67 3.66 -31.60
CA LYS A 891 -7.92 3.97 -32.30
C LYS A 891 -7.79 5.07 -33.37
N ALA A 892 -6.68 5.77 -33.46
CA ALA A 892 -6.49 6.96 -34.28
C ALA A 892 -6.71 6.72 -35.79
N ASN A 893 -6.46 5.49 -36.29
CA ASN A 893 -6.85 5.11 -37.64
C ASN A 893 -8.37 4.98 -37.76
N SER A 894 -9.05 6.03 -38.18
CA SER A 894 -10.50 6.09 -38.41
C SER A 894 -10.90 5.92 -39.89
N SER A 895 -9.95 5.54 -40.75
CA SER A 895 -10.21 5.29 -42.21
C SER A 895 -10.94 3.99 -42.42
N THR A 896 -11.26 3.71 -43.69
CA THR A 896 -11.90 2.44 -44.14
C THR A 896 -11.12 1.21 -43.67
N SER A 897 -9.78 1.23 -43.76
CA SER A 897 -8.93 0.13 -43.29
C SER A 897 -8.83 -0.01 -41.75
N GLY A 898 -9.07 1.09 -41.04
CA GLY A 898 -9.10 1.09 -39.58
C GLY A 898 -10.41 0.58 -39.02
N LEU A 899 -11.53 0.90 -39.65
CA LEU A 899 -12.86 0.48 -39.21
C LEU A 899 -13.28 -0.89 -39.73
N PHE A 900 -12.75 -1.33 -40.84
CA PHE A 900 -13.04 -2.67 -41.38
C PHE A 900 -11.75 -3.36 -41.81
N SER A 901 -11.43 -4.41 -41.09
CA SER A 901 -10.31 -5.28 -41.40
C SER A 901 -10.66 -6.73 -41.03
N ASN A 902 -10.00 -7.69 -41.68
CA ASN A 902 -10.20 -9.11 -41.38
C ASN A 902 -11.68 -9.54 -41.41
N MET A 903 -12.47 -8.96 -42.33
CA MET A 903 -13.90 -9.23 -42.50
C MET A 903 -14.79 -8.80 -41.32
N ALA A 904 -14.34 -7.90 -40.47
CA ALA A 904 -15.12 -7.41 -39.34
C ALA A 904 -14.97 -5.90 -39.14
N TYR A 905 -16.02 -5.27 -38.64
CA TYR A 905 -16.02 -3.89 -38.21
C TYR A 905 -15.41 -3.76 -36.81
N THR A 906 -14.73 -2.65 -36.60
CA THR A 906 -14.13 -2.27 -35.30
C THR A 906 -14.63 -0.90 -34.89
N ASN A 907 -15.04 -0.74 -33.63
CA ASN A 907 -15.48 0.54 -33.10
C ASN A 907 -14.31 1.54 -32.95
N THR A 908 -14.62 2.84 -32.94
CA THR A 908 -13.67 3.94 -32.80
C THR A 908 -14.24 5.03 -31.87
N THR A 909 -13.49 6.11 -31.70
CA THR A 909 -13.86 7.26 -30.86
C THR A 909 -14.18 8.49 -31.70
N PRO A 910 -15.01 9.43 -31.19
CA PRO A 910 -15.20 10.72 -31.82
C PRO A 910 -13.88 11.46 -32.06
N GLU A 911 -12.98 11.46 -31.10
CA GLU A 911 -11.66 12.10 -31.21
C GLU A 911 -10.81 11.51 -32.34
N ALA A 912 -10.81 10.19 -32.52
CA ALA A 912 -10.12 9.53 -33.64
C ALA A 912 -10.70 9.93 -35.00
N ILE A 913 -12.02 10.14 -35.07
CA ILE A 913 -12.67 10.66 -36.29
C ILE A 913 -12.23 12.09 -36.58
N GLU A 914 -12.18 12.95 -35.57
CA GLU A 914 -11.68 14.30 -35.69
C GLU A 914 -10.23 14.36 -36.15
N LEU A 915 -9.38 13.45 -35.67
CA LEU A 915 -8.00 13.30 -36.13
C LEU A 915 -7.94 12.97 -37.61
N GLY A 916 -8.80 12.08 -38.09
CA GLY A 916 -8.90 11.67 -39.50
C GLY A 916 -7.66 10.91 -40.00
N PHE A 917 -6.91 10.27 -39.10
CA PHE A 917 -5.74 9.48 -39.45
C PHE A 917 -6.11 8.24 -40.26
N THR A 918 -5.23 7.85 -41.17
CA THR A 918 -5.44 6.70 -42.08
C THR A 918 -4.56 5.50 -41.74
N GLY A 919 -3.75 5.61 -40.66
CA GLY A 919 -2.87 4.55 -40.19
C GLY A 919 -1.53 4.50 -40.93
N LYS A 920 -1.07 5.61 -41.49
CA LYS A 920 0.21 5.68 -42.21
C LYS A 920 1.38 5.83 -41.27
N GLY A 921 2.44 5.07 -41.53
CA GLY A 921 3.73 5.19 -40.83
C GLY A 921 3.67 4.98 -39.34
N ASP A 922 4.56 5.66 -38.66
CA ASP A 922 4.75 5.53 -37.20
C ASP A 922 4.06 6.68 -36.42
N TYR A 923 2.89 7.14 -36.87
CA TYR A 923 2.15 8.26 -36.27
C TYR A 923 2.02 8.12 -34.73
N TYR A 924 1.92 6.88 -34.23
CA TYR A 924 1.82 6.55 -32.81
C TYR A 924 3.10 6.86 -32.01
N MET A 925 4.23 7.11 -32.67
CA MET A 925 5.47 7.48 -31.99
C MET A 925 5.59 9.01 -31.73
N SER A 926 4.47 9.72 -31.76
CA SER A 926 4.38 11.17 -31.62
C SER A 926 4.18 11.62 -30.17
N ASP A 927 4.73 12.76 -29.82
CA ASP A 927 4.48 13.47 -28.56
C ASP A 927 3.01 13.91 -28.42
N TYR A 928 2.26 13.98 -29.51
CA TYR A 928 0.82 14.24 -29.49
C TYR A 928 0.06 13.28 -28.56
N PHE A 929 0.46 12.01 -28.48
CA PHE A 929 -0.18 11.03 -27.62
C PHE A 929 0.33 11.05 -26.16
N VAL A 930 1.34 11.85 -25.85
CA VAL A 930 1.82 12.05 -24.48
C VAL A 930 1.05 13.21 -23.84
N ARG A 931 0.08 12.88 -23.01
CA ARG A 931 -0.88 13.82 -22.41
C ARG A 931 -0.50 14.20 -20.99
N ASN A 932 -0.79 15.44 -20.61
CA ASN A 932 -0.66 15.88 -19.22
C ASN A 932 -1.72 15.18 -18.36
N ALA A 933 -1.29 14.41 -17.37
CA ALA A 933 -2.13 13.64 -16.47
C ALA A 933 -2.16 14.21 -15.04
N SER A 934 -1.90 15.51 -14.91
CA SER A 934 -2.04 16.20 -13.61
C SER A 934 -3.49 16.14 -13.13
N PHE A 935 -3.67 15.92 -11.82
CA PHE A 935 -5.01 15.82 -11.26
C PHE A 935 -5.11 16.32 -9.80
N LEU A 936 -6.33 16.67 -9.42
CA LEU A 936 -6.79 16.81 -8.05
C LEU A 936 -7.92 15.79 -7.82
N ARG A 937 -7.73 14.87 -6.86
CA ARG A 937 -8.70 13.83 -6.50
C ARG A 937 -9.21 14.03 -5.09
N CYS A 938 -10.50 13.85 -4.88
CA CYS A 938 -11.07 13.63 -3.56
C CYS A 938 -11.10 12.12 -3.30
N ASP A 939 -10.32 11.65 -2.33
CA ASP A 939 -10.24 10.21 -2.03
C ASP A 939 -11.45 9.75 -1.23
N ASN A 940 -11.92 10.56 -0.27
CA ASN A 940 -13.11 10.25 0.51
C ASN A 940 -13.75 11.50 1.13
N ILE A 941 -15.06 11.38 1.39
CA ILE A 941 -15.85 12.29 2.23
C ILE A 941 -16.62 11.41 3.21
N THR A 942 -16.48 11.66 4.51
CA THR A 942 -17.12 10.88 5.56
C THR A 942 -17.90 11.77 6.51
N LEU A 943 -19.13 11.35 6.84
CA LEU A 943 -19.97 11.93 7.90
C LEU A 943 -20.27 10.84 8.92
N GLY A 944 -19.98 11.08 10.19
CA GLY A 944 -20.19 10.14 11.27
C GLY A 944 -21.04 10.73 12.41
N TYR A 945 -21.72 9.85 13.13
CA TYR A 945 -22.43 10.16 14.36
C TYR A 945 -22.08 9.15 15.44
N SER A 946 -21.53 9.62 16.54
CA SER A 946 -21.13 8.81 17.69
C SER A 946 -22.17 8.85 18.79
N PHE A 947 -22.48 7.71 19.36
CA PHE A 947 -23.44 7.59 20.49
C PHE A 947 -22.80 6.80 21.62
N LYS A 948 -23.23 7.08 22.85
CA LYS A 948 -22.70 6.48 24.08
C LYS A 948 -23.81 5.91 24.97
N ASN A 949 -23.49 4.84 25.68
CA ASN A 949 -24.35 4.25 26.72
C ASN A 949 -25.77 3.87 26.24
N VAL A 950 -25.90 3.38 25.02
CA VAL A 950 -27.18 2.92 24.48
C VAL A 950 -27.56 1.59 25.15
N LEU A 951 -28.87 1.39 25.48
CA LEU A 951 -29.38 0.19 26.16
C LEU A 951 -28.75 -0.08 27.54
N LYS A 952 -28.32 0.95 28.25
CA LYS A 952 -27.78 0.81 29.61
C LYS A 952 -28.89 0.25 30.54
N GLY A 953 -28.60 -0.88 31.21
CA GLY A 953 -29.44 -1.54 32.19
C GLY A 953 -28.79 -1.62 33.57
N GLN A 954 -29.47 -2.22 34.57
CA GLN A 954 -28.94 -2.35 35.94
C GLN A 954 -27.68 -3.25 36.02
N THR A 955 -27.56 -4.22 35.11
CA THR A 955 -26.44 -5.19 35.07
C THR A 955 -25.53 -5.05 33.84
N TYR A 956 -25.87 -4.08 32.95
CA TYR A 956 -25.14 -3.90 31.70
C TYR A 956 -24.84 -2.41 31.49
N ASN A 957 -23.57 -2.08 31.23
CA ASN A 957 -23.10 -0.69 31.06
C ASN A 957 -23.52 -0.02 29.76
N GLY A 958 -24.31 -0.71 28.92
CA GLY A 958 -24.63 -0.25 27.58
C GLY A 958 -23.46 -0.40 26.60
N PHE A 959 -23.71 -0.07 25.34
CA PHE A 959 -22.65 -0.05 24.32
C PHE A 959 -22.45 1.36 23.77
N ASN A 960 -21.23 1.61 23.35
CA ASN A 960 -20.85 2.81 22.60
C ASN A 960 -20.76 2.46 21.12
N GLY A 961 -21.02 3.41 20.25
CA GLY A 961 -20.89 3.15 18.85
C GLY A 961 -20.84 4.40 18.00
N ARG A 962 -20.57 4.18 16.71
CA ARG A 962 -20.55 5.19 15.67
C ARG A 962 -21.21 4.62 14.42
N ILE A 963 -22.12 5.39 13.82
CA ILE A 963 -22.66 5.13 12.48
C ILE A 963 -22.04 6.15 11.55
N TYR A 964 -21.64 5.75 10.36
CA TYR A 964 -21.01 6.66 9.41
C TYR A 964 -21.38 6.33 7.98
N ALA A 965 -21.40 7.36 7.15
CA ALA A 965 -21.54 7.26 5.71
C ALA A 965 -20.28 7.83 5.06
N THR A 966 -19.73 7.11 4.06
CA THR A 966 -18.55 7.53 3.33
C THR A 966 -18.83 7.44 1.83
N CYS A 967 -18.40 8.46 1.07
CA CYS A 967 -18.27 8.41 -0.37
C CYS A 967 -16.78 8.37 -0.71
N GLN A 968 -16.33 7.30 -1.40
CA GLN A 968 -14.96 7.16 -1.89
C GLN A 968 -14.90 7.57 -3.36
N ASN A 969 -13.80 8.23 -3.75
CA ASN A 969 -13.55 8.74 -5.09
C ASN A 969 -14.71 9.59 -5.65
N PRO A 970 -15.32 10.52 -4.88
CA PRO A 970 -16.51 11.25 -5.33
C PRO A 970 -16.25 12.07 -6.60
N PHE A 971 -15.04 12.60 -6.78
CA PHE A 971 -14.66 13.35 -7.97
C PHE A 971 -13.15 13.36 -8.21
N ILE A 972 -12.79 13.56 -9.47
CA ILE A 972 -11.45 13.89 -9.93
C ILE A 972 -11.52 15.07 -10.88
N ILE A 973 -10.58 16.00 -10.76
CA ILE A 973 -10.39 17.12 -11.66
C ILE A 973 -9.06 16.91 -12.38
N SER A 974 -9.11 16.72 -13.69
CA SER A 974 -7.96 16.50 -14.56
C SER A 974 -8.31 16.93 -15.98
N GLY A 975 -7.33 17.38 -16.73
CA GLY A 975 -7.44 17.58 -18.18
C GLY A 975 -7.16 16.33 -19.00
N TYR A 976 -6.96 15.17 -18.36
CA TYR A 976 -6.69 13.91 -19.05
C TYR A 976 -7.98 13.24 -19.54
N GLU A 977 -8.03 12.86 -20.80
CA GLU A 977 -9.22 12.33 -21.45
C GLU A 977 -9.46 10.84 -21.16
N GLY A 978 -8.41 10.03 -20.85
CA GLY A 978 -8.52 8.60 -20.49
C GLY A 978 -9.34 8.35 -19.23
N LEU A 979 -9.46 7.09 -18.81
CA LEU A 979 -10.28 6.69 -17.66
C LEU A 979 -9.75 7.25 -16.34
N ASP A 980 -8.45 7.19 -16.14
CA ASP A 980 -7.79 7.62 -14.90
C ASP A 980 -6.41 8.21 -15.24
N PRO A 981 -6.07 9.43 -14.77
CA PRO A 981 -4.76 10.02 -14.97
C PRO A 981 -3.65 9.32 -14.16
N GLU A 982 -4.02 8.48 -13.20
CA GLU A 982 -3.08 7.78 -12.31
C GLU A 982 -2.75 6.40 -12.88
N VAL A 983 -1.83 6.39 -13.86
CA VAL A 983 -1.37 5.19 -14.57
C VAL A 983 0.03 4.83 -14.11
N LYS A 984 0.19 3.64 -13.52
CA LYS A 984 1.45 3.16 -12.90
C LYS A 984 2.64 3.13 -13.85
N SER A 985 2.46 2.63 -15.07
CA SER A 985 3.52 2.53 -16.08
C SER A 985 3.71 3.82 -16.88
N GLY A 986 2.77 4.76 -16.80
CA GLY A 986 2.69 5.89 -17.69
C GLY A 986 2.16 5.57 -19.10
N ILE A 987 1.71 4.32 -19.34
CA ILE A 987 1.09 3.87 -20.60
C ILE A 987 -0.36 3.47 -20.32
N ASP A 988 -1.33 4.21 -20.86
CA ASP A 988 -2.77 3.93 -20.67
C ASP A 988 -3.25 2.91 -21.70
N SER A 989 -3.17 1.64 -21.33
CA SER A 989 -3.62 0.48 -22.12
C SER A 989 -4.87 -0.17 -21.54
N ASN A 990 -5.93 0.61 -21.32
CA ASN A 990 -7.24 0.17 -20.82
C ASN A 990 -7.19 -0.49 -19.42
N PRO A 991 -6.74 0.22 -18.37
CA PRO A 991 -6.72 -0.33 -17.02
C PRO A 991 -8.15 -0.56 -16.50
N TYR A 992 -8.29 -1.45 -15.51
CA TYR A 992 -9.57 -1.65 -14.81
C TYR A 992 -10.03 -0.31 -14.18
N PRO A 993 -11.25 0.19 -14.50
CA PRO A 993 -11.66 1.53 -14.07
C PRO A 993 -11.88 1.60 -12.55
N ARG A 994 -11.61 2.76 -11.98
CA ARG A 994 -11.92 3.02 -10.58
C ARG A 994 -13.41 3.24 -10.38
N ALA A 995 -13.88 2.87 -9.20
CA ALA A 995 -15.28 3.03 -8.80
C ALA A 995 -15.47 4.25 -7.91
N VAL A 996 -16.63 4.90 -8.04
CA VAL A 996 -17.24 5.69 -6.96
C VAL A 996 -17.97 4.74 -6.04
N THR A 997 -17.69 4.81 -4.74
CA THR A 997 -18.25 3.89 -3.75
C THR A 997 -18.96 4.63 -2.63
N PHE A 998 -20.22 4.29 -2.40
CA PHE A 998 -21.00 4.75 -1.27
C PHE A 998 -21.02 3.65 -0.21
N LEU A 999 -20.59 3.97 1.00
CA LEU A 999 -20.47 3.04 2.11
C LEU A 999 -21.29 3.54 3.31
N LEU A 1000 -22.01 2.61 3.94
CA LEU A 1000 -22.64 2.80 5.23
C LEU A 1000 -22.02 1.82 6.22
N GLY A 1001 -21.51 2.34 7.34
CA GLY A 1001 -20.82 1.54 8.33
C GLY A 1001 -21.30 1.80 9.75
N VAL A 1002 -21.08 0.81 10.60
CA VAL A 1002 -21.34 0.85 12.04
C VAL A 1002 -20.14 0.30 12.80
N SER A 1003 -19.74 0.96 13.87
CA SER A 1003 -18.75 0.48 14.82
C SER A 1003 -19.35 0.47 16.21
N LEU A 1004 -19.27 -0.66 16.91
CA LEU A 1004 -19.87 -0.90 18.23
C LEU A 1004 -18.79 -1.38 19.21
N GLN A 1005 -18.89 -0.95 20.45
CA GLN A 1005 -17.99 -1.38 21.53
C GLN A 1005 -18.84 -1.72 22.76
N PHE A 1006 -18.65 -2.95 23.27
CA PHE A 1006 -19.36 -3.56 24.39
C PHE A 1006 -18.46 -3.67 25.61
#